data_2320b2e5a2ac7303303ae8e09cb72d2b
#
_entry.id   2320b2e5a2ac7303303ae8e09cb72d2b
#
_cell.length_a   1.000
_cell.length_b   1.000
_cell.length_c   1.000
_cell.angle_alpha   90.00
_cell.angle_beta   90.00
_cell.angle_gamma   90.00
#
_symmetry.space_group_name_H-M   'P 1'
#
loop_
_entity.id
_entity.type
_entity.pdbx_description
1 polymer ?
#
loop_
_entity_poly.entity_id
_entity_poly.type
_entity_poly.pdbx_seq_one_letter_code
_entity_poly.pdbx_strand_id
1 'polypeptide(L)'
;MSGNRGRTADFSILGQCLEPLASKMAHRFDGRGVREQWLQIEKMVVAGDSDWNARIPEKMIWYAVASSLLLCKYPIQVALTQTQILSMINMAMFDQFESEEKRRDGMNCVAGRPLFESVSNLCNERDFKIYPPKAHPGAVNRVNVFFSEVARDMAVARPDLVERYWRLSGLTAGFYNDQASAVLLQSMGLASVYGDPVLLAIQMVRYPDRCKALTNALKALGANATRLGAMACEGGCLLGRATATRDLADDARYRVDAELVAESVVAVPMDKLRAAVRAVLAEECPTDVEFDDVDSFWSARWKWCVNGSHSRNVENVEPWSAIDHTMFQRMHRRAYVEELDVNAITRWSGTSYYSGSLKLEHGKTRTLFAGDTVTYCSFSHLLGPVENAWRGIRVELNPGKGGNSAMVRRIRRLQEQGGVNIMLDYDDFNSQHALDSQAMVIEELVQHCGYDPVLGSKLATSLLGGFVYVGGKSVGTLKGTLMSGHRGTSFLNSVLNAAYLRVYLPEYATLKSIHVGDDVYISASGMDQAADVMERVSLSPLRMNPVKQSVGIYTAEFLRMAISRSMVWGYMARAVASTVSGNWLGEYKMGPLAALKTMIQNAWTLANRSGGELVVDCLVSAVVRVTQLPRKTVSEILHGRVSVNDGPVRGRNVNVRCIWLNEKGLLTRHEAGRLVYKSYATKDYLSEHCADVERKGMALLGHGVMQAMVEASYGRTIAEQLPIETVPSELKLLNMHTRHAIGIETVTSALARRPVKGVLSAYPLLQLMRNGLGHRDVLELLAYMRVPAGRDPWLTAWGSEARGVVVDGCLPYSDACYLGGRM
;
A
#
# COMPACT_ATOMS: atom_id res chain seq x y z
N MET A 1 -12.77 36.96 0.25
CA MET A 1 -11.94 36.84 1.49
C MET A 1 -12.26 35.63 2.36
N SER A 2 -13.44 35.00 2.28
CA SER A 2 -13.79 33.79 3.06
C SER A 2 -13.03 32.52 2.61
N GLY A 3 -12.62 32.40 1.35
CA GLY A 3 -11.87 31.25 0.84
C GLY A 3 -10.40 31.16 1.29
N ASN A 4 -9.77 32.29 1.65
CA ASN A 4 -8.37 32.31 2.08
C ASN A 4 -8.16 31.75 3.49
N ARG A 5 -9.11 32.01 4.42
CA ARG A 5 -8.97 31.53 5.81
C ARG A 5 -9.03 30.00 5.92
N GLY A 6 -9.85 29.33 5.10
CA GLY A 6 -9.89 27.86 5.07
C GLY A 6 -8.57 27.25 4.66
N ARG A 7 -7.94 27.75 3.58
CA ARG A 7 -6.67 27.19 3.06
C ARG A 7 -5.46 27.48 3.94
N THR A 8 -5.45 28.62 4.65
CA THR A 8 -4.40 28.89 5.63
C THR A 8 -4.40 27.85 6.74
N ALA A 9 -5.60 27.44 7.19
CA ALA A 9 -5.75 26.38 8.19
C ALA A 9 -5.28 25.00 7.64
N ASP A 10 -5.54 24.67 6.37
CA ASP A 10 -5.12 23.41 5.73
C ASP A 10 -3.59 23.25 5.64
N PHE A 11 -2.85 24.36 5.52
CA PHE A 11 -1.39 24.40 5.53
C PHE A 11 -0.79 24.73 6.90
N SER A 12 -1.61 24.92 7.93
CA SER A 12 -1.20 25.19 9.32
C SER A 12 -0.22 26.40 9.40
N ILE A 13 0.86 26.28 10.16
CA ILE A 13 1.86 27.33 10.35
C ILE A 13 2.52 27.78 9.04
N LEU A 14 2.78 26.83 8.13
CA LEU A 14 3.34 27.18 6.81
C LEU A 14 2.42 28.17 6.08
N GLY A 15 1.10 27.91 6.08
CA GLY A 15 0.10 28.80 5.50
C GLY A 15 0.11 30.19 6.15
N GLN A 16 0.21 30.25 7.49
CA GLN A 16 0.31 31.52 8.22
C GLN A 16 1.55 32.31 7.86
N CYS A 17 2.71 31.66 7.74
CA CYS A 17 3.95 32.31 7.33
C CYS A 17 3.89 32.85 5.90
N LEU A 18 3.15 32.19 5.00
CA LEU A 18 3.04 32.58 3.59
C LEU A 18 1.90 33.61 3.33
N GLU A 19 0.93 33.73 4.22
CA GLU A 19 -0.24 34.62 4.06
C GLU A 19 0.15 36.09 3.79
N PRO A 20 1.13 36.70 4.47
CA PRO A 20 1.53 38.07 4.17
C PRO A 20 2.06 38.29 2.75
N LEU A 21 2.68 37.25 2.17
CA LEU A 21 3.13 37.28 0.77
C LEU A 21 1.94 37.11 -0.19
N ALA A 22 1.07 36.16 0.08
CA ALA A 22 -0.14 35.94 -0.71
C ALA A 22 -1.04 37.17 -0.72
N SER A 23 -1.28 37.81 0.42
CA SER A 23 -2.12 39.03 0.53
C SER A 23 -1.65 40.18 -0.36
N LYS A 24 -0.32 40.36 -0.53
CA LYS A 24 0.23 41.35 -1.44
C LYS A 24 -0.05 41.07 -2.91
N MET A 25 -0.30 39.80 -3.26
CA MET A 25 -0.53 39.36 -4.62
C MET A 25 -2.01 39.12 -4.93
N ALA A 26 -2.92 39.15 -3.95
CA ALA A 26 -4.33 38.80 -4.08
C ALA A 26 -5.03 39.49 -5.27
N HIS A 27 -4.76 40.81 -5.46
CA HIS A 27 -5.33 41.58 -6.57
C HIS A 27 -5.03 41.03 -7.98
N ARG A 28 -3.98 40.20 -8.12
CA ARG A 28 -3.60 39.56 -9.40
C ARG A 28 -4.34 38.26 -9.64
N PHE A 29 -5.02 37.71 -8.64
CA PHE A 29 -5.68 36.41 -8.71
C PHE A 29 -7.20 36.49 -8.57
N ASP A 30 -7.72 37.55 -7.95
CA ASP A 30 -9.16 37.71 -7.70
C ASP A 30 -9.97 37.75 -9.02
N GLY A 31 -11.03 36.92 -9.06
CA GLY A 31 -11.97 36.86 -10.20
C GLY A 31 -11.43 36.15 -11.45
N ARG A 32 -10.23 35.58 -11.41
CA ARG A 32 -9.60 34.90 -12.54
C ARG A 32 -9.86 33.41 -12.56
N GLY A 33 -9.96 32.81 -13.76
CA GLY A 33 -10.02 31.37 -14.00
C GLY A 33 -8.67 30.69 -13.71
N VAL A 34 -8.67 29.34 -13.69
CA VAL A 34 -7.48 28.51 -13.39
C VAL A 34 -6.31 28.87 -14.30
N ARG A 35 -6.55 28.98 -15.61
CA ARG A 35 -5.53 29.30 -16.61
C ARG A 35 -4.83 30.64 -16.35
N GLU A 36 -5.62 31.68 -16.08
CA GLU A 36 -5.09 33.01 -15.81
C GLU A 36 -4.29 33.06 -14.51
N GLN A 37 -4.74 32.35 -13.47
CA GLN A 37 -4.04 32.23 -12.21
C GLN A 37 -2.66 31.56 -12.41
N TRP A 38 -2.60 30.48 -13.17
CA TRP A 38 -1.33 29.77 -13.44
C TRP A 38 -0.37 30.61 -14.29
N LEU A 39 -0.86 31.33 -15.28
CA LEU A 39 -0.03 32.28 -16.04
C LEU A 39 0.59 33.38 -15.16
N GLN A 40 -0.08 33.80 -14.07
CA GLN A 40 0.53 34.72 -13.11
C GLN A 40 1.70 34.07 -12.36
N ILE A 41 1.56 32.80 -11.96
CA ILE A 41 2.64 32.06 -11.30
C ILE A 41 3.85 31.90 -12.24
N GLU A 42 3.62 31.47 -13.48
CA GLU A 42 4.68 31.33 -14.48
C GLU A 42 5.44 32.66 -14.70
N LYS A 43 4.73 33.77 -14.84
CA LYS A 43 5.35 35.11 -14.96
C LYS A 43 6.23 35.46 -13.76
N MET A 44 5.85 35.07 -12.55
CA MET A 44 6.67 35.30 -11.35
C MET A 44 7.96 34.48 -11.37
N VAL A 45 7.86 33.22 -11.82
CA VAL A 45 9.01 32.31 -11.91
C VAL A 45 9.97 32.76 -13.01
N VAL A 46 9.47 33.11 -14.20
CA VAL A 46 10.28 33.57 -15.33
C VAL A 46 10.95 34.94 -15.04
N ALA A 47 10.24 35.85 -14.37
CA ALA A 47 10.83 37.13 -13.96
C ALA A 47 11.98 36.95 -12.95
N GLY A 48 12.02 35.84 -12.22
CA GLY A 48 13.10 35.46 -11.33
C GLY A 48 14.34 34.91 -12.07
N ASP A 49 14.15 34.31 -13.26
CA ASP A 49 15.23 33.68 -14.04
C ASP A 49 16.00 34.66 -14.95
N SER A 50 15.41 35.81 -15.26
CA SER A 50 15.97 36.72 -16.28
C SER A 50 17.08 37.66 -15.80
N ASP A 51 17.43 37.70 -14.52
CA ASP A 51 18.39 38.61 -13.97
C ASP A 51 19.56 37.88 -13.28
N TRP A 52 20.56 37.51 -14.07
CA TRP A 52 21.78 36.80 -13.65
C TRP A 52 22.63 37.58 -12.63
N ASN A 53 22.30 38.84 -12.32
CA ASN A 53 23.09 39.75 -11.45
C ASN A 53 22.35 40.35 -10.24
N ALA A 54 21.07 40.02 -10.01
CA ALA A 54 20.32 40.65 -8.93
C ALA A 54 19.86 39.66 -7.84
N ARG A 55 20.02 40.05 -6.57
CA ARG A 55 19.50 39.35 -5.35
C ARG A 55 17.96 39.27 -5.25
N ILE A 56 17.26 39.51 -6.33
CA ILE A 56 15.78 39.55 -6.44
C ILE A 56 15.11 38.17 -6.67
N PRO A 57 15.75 37.11 -7.24
CA PRO A 57 15.10 35.87 -7.63
C PRO A 57 14.41 35.13 -6.47
N GLU A 58 15.01 35.09 -5.30
CA GLU A 58 14.50 34.31 -4.19
C GLU A 58 13.14 34.82 -3.67
N LYS A 59 12.94 36.14 -3.65
CA LYS A 59 11.70 36.74 -3.19
C LYS A 59 10.53 36.44 -4.13
N MET A 60 10.76 36.39 -5.45
CA MET A 60 9.73 36.11 -6.44
C MET A 60 9.28 34.66 -6.37
N ILE A 61 10.18 33.70 -6.11
CA ILE A 61 9.83 32.30 -5.89
C ILE A 61 8.90 32.16 -4.66
N TRP A 62 9.18 32.88 -3.56
CA TRP A 62 8.31 32.85 -2.38
C TRP A 62 6.93 33.48 -2.64
N TYR A 63 6.82 34.51 -3.48
CA TYR A 63 5.51 35.01 -3.95
C TYR A 63 4.79 33.94 -4.79
N ALA A 64 5.49 33.25 -5.70
CA ALA A 64 4.92 32.18 -6.50
C ALA A 64 4.44 31.01 -5.64
N VAL A 65 5.24 30.59 -4.65
CA VAL A 65 4.87 29.52 -3.68
C VAL A 65 3.62 29.92 -2.88
N ALA A 66 3.62 31.12 -2.29
CA ALA A 66 2.49 31.62 -1.49
C ALA A 66 1.22 31.75 -2.33
N SER A 67 1.33 32.28 -3.55
CA SER A 67 0.19 32.41 -4.45
C SER A 67 -0.33 31.07 -4.96
N SER A 68 0.55 30.15 -5.32
CA SER A 68 0.16 28.80 -5.75
C SER A 68 -0.64 28.05 -4.66
N LEU A 69 -0.15 28.06 -3.42
CA LEU A 69 -0.80 27.35 -2.31
C LEU A 69 -2.06 28.03 -1.81
N LEU A 70 -2.08 29.38 -1.74
CA LEU A 70 -3.13 30.11 -1.01
C LEU A 70 -4.10 30.87 -1.91
N LEU A 71 -3.73 31.25 -3.15
CA LEU A 71 -4.56 32.07 -4.03
C LEU A 71 -5.10 31.31 -5.25
N CYS A 72 -4.34 30.35 -5.80
CA CYS A 72 -4.84 29.56 -6.91
C CYS A 72 -5.98 28.64 -6.51
N LYS A 73 -6.98 28.47 -7.36
CA LYS A 73 -8.08 27.51 -7.18
C LYS A 73 -7.53 26.08 -7.03
N TYR A 74 -6.53 25.75 -7.85
CA TYR A 74 -5.71 24.54 -7.73
C TYR A 74 -4.24 24.93 -7.76
N PRO A 75 -3.42 24.39 -6.84
CA PRO A 75 -1.99 24.69 -6.81
C PRO A 75 -1.29 24.16 -8.06
N ILE A 76 -0.26 24.86 -8.49
CA ILE A 76 0.64 24.47 -9.58
C ILE A 76 2.05 24.25 -9.03
N GLN A 77 2.77 23.30 -9.61
CA GLN A 77 4.14 23.00 -9.20
C GLN A 77 5.09 24.19 -9.47
N VAL A 78 5.97 24.43 -8.52
CA VAL A 78 7.03 25.44 -8.59
C VAL A 78 8.36 24.76 -8.36
N ALA A 79 9.33 24.97 -9.26
CA ALA A 79 10.68 24.42 -9.07
C ALA A 79 11.33 25.00 -7.83
N LEU A 80 11.58 24.15 -6.83
CA LEU A 80 12.20 24.52 -5.57
C LEU A 80 13.61 23.95 -5.46
N THR A 81 14.55 24.80 -5.03
CA THR A 81 15.89 24.39 -4.64
C THR A 81 15.86 23.64 -3.30
N GLN A 82 16.92 22.91 -3.02
CA GLN A 82 17.05 22.21 -1.72
C GLN A 82 16.97 23.19 -0.54
N THR A 83 17.54 24.38 -0.66
CA THR A 83 17.49 25.43 0.36
C THR A 83 16.06 25.91 0.63
N GLN A 84 15.26 26.09 -0.43
CA GLN A 84 13.86 26.50 -0.31
C GLN A 84 13.01 25.40 0.35
N ILE A 85 13.26 24.13 0.01
CA ILE A 85 12.59 22.99 0.67
C ILE A 85 12.97 22.93 2.16
N LEU A 86 14.24 23.14 2.51
CA LEU A 86 14.68 23.25 3.91
C LEU A 86 13.97 24.38 4.65
N SER A 87 13.83 25.55 4.00
CA SER A 87 13.11 26.69 4.57
C SER A 87 11.63 26.36 4.82
N MET A 88 10.97 25.67 3.88
CA MET A 88 9.58 25.21 4.06
C MET A 88 9.45 24.22 5.23
N ILE A 89 10.37 23.27 5.36
CA ILE A 89 10.38 22.32 6.47
C ILE A 89 10.52 23.08 7.79
N ASN A 90 11.44 24.04 7.86
CA ASN A 90 11.65 24.85 9.05
C ASN A 90 10.41 25.69 9.40
N MET A 91 9.81 26.38 8.44
CA MET A 91 8.57 27.14 8.64
C MET A 91 7.42 26.27 9.13
N ALA A 92 7.27 25.05 8.59
CA ALA A 92 6.16 24.17 8.95
C ALA A 92 6.36 23.50 10.32
N MET A 93 7.60 23.09 10.64
CA MET A 93 7.86 22.20 11.77
C MET A 93 8.36 22.92 13.01
N PHE A 94 8.94 24.13 12.85
CA PHE A 94 9.50 24.87 13.96
C PHE A 94 8.81 26.22 14.08
N ASP A 95 8.18 26.45 15.22
CA ASP A 95 7.52 27.72 15.53
C ASP A 95 8.59 28.80 15.78
N GLN A 96 8.50 29.92 15.07
CA GLN A 96 9.37 31.06 15.33
C GLN A 96 9.12 31.70 16.70
N PHE A 97 7.97 31.39 17.33
CA PHE A 97 7.51 31.90 18.60
C PHE A 97 7.65 30.93 19.79
N GLU A 98 8.05 29.68 19.56
CA GLU A 98 8.53 28.85 20.67
C GLU A 98 9.84 29.50 21.15
N SER A 99 9.73 30.28 22.22
CA SER A 99 10.83 30.98 22.81
C SER A 99 12.03 30.04 23.00
N GLU A 100 13.25 30.53 22.81
CA GLU A 100 14.48 29.79 23.14
C GLU A 100 14.42 29.18 24.55
N GLU A 101 13.63 29.72 25.46
CA GLU A 101 13.32 29.21 26.79
C GLU A 101 12.72 27.80 26.81
N LYS A 102 11.70 27.52 26.02
CA LYS A 102 11.11 26.15 25.91
C LYS A 102 12.07 25.15 25.24
N ARG A 103 12.92 25.62 24.35
CA ARG A 103 14.03 24.82 23.81
C ARG A 103 15.08 24.51 24.87
N ARG A 104 15.38 25.46 25.73
CA ARG A 104 16.31 25.29 26.87
C ARG A 104 15.73 24.36 27.94
N ASP A 105 14.48 24.45 28.28
CA ASP A 105 13.84 23.57 29.27
C ASP A 105 13.82 22.11 28.81
N GLY A 106 13.59 21.82 27.53
CA GLY A 106 13.74 20.48 26.96
C GLY A 106 15.19 19.97 26.97
N MET A 107 16.16 20.87 26.87
CA MET A 107 17.61 20.55 26.96
C MET A 107 18.12 20.42 28.42
N ASN A 108 17.53 21.13 29.37
CA ASN A 108 17.99 21.17 30.76
C ASN A 108 17.55 19.97 31.64
N CYS A 109 16.55 19.20 31.22
CA CYS A 109 16.13 17.99 31.97
C CYS A 109 17.20 16.91 32.05
N VAL A 110 18.31 17.02 31.35
CA VAL A 110 19.39 15.99 31.29
C VAL A 110 20.73 16.51 31.81
N ALA A 111 20.84 17.78 32.21
CA ALA A 111 22.06 18.33 32.77
C ALA A 111 22.36 17.76 34.15
N GLY A 112 23.12 16.67 34.24
CA GLY A 112 23.61 16.15 35.52
C GLY A 112 23.96 14.67 35.55
N ARG A 113 23.67 13.88 34.53
CA ARG A 113 24.14 12.48 34.46
C ARG A 113 25.27 12.31 33.43
N PRO A 114 26.27 11.48 33.71
CA PRO A 114 27.29 11.13 32.72
C PRO A 114 26.66 10.63 31.45
N LEU A 115 26.97 11.22 30.31
CA LEU A 115 26.34 10.96 28.99
C LEU A 115 26.41 9.48 28.62
N PHE A 116 27.52 8.82 28.88
CA PHE A 116 27.74 7.42 28.57
C PHE A 116 26.81 6.47 29.35
N GLU A 117 26.62 6.71 30.65
CA GLU A 117 25.73 5.88 31.49
C GLU A 117 24.27 6.05 31.10
N SER A 118 23.90 7.23 30.70
CA SER A 118 22.55 7.55 30.25
C SER A 118 22.21 6.93 28.89
N VAL A 119 23.15 6.95 27.94
CA VAL A 119 23.00 6.28 26.64
C VAL A 119 22.95 4.76 26.83
N SER A 120 23.79 4.20 27.70
CA SER A 120 23.78 2.78 28.05
C SER A 120 22.43 2.36 28.64
N ASN A 121 21.82 3.19 29.50
CA ASN A 121 20.50 2.91 30.06
C ASN A 121 19.39 2.89 29.00
N LEU A 122 19.41 3.84 28.03
CA LEU A 122 18.49 3.81 26.90
C LEU A 122 18.64 2.54 26.05
N CYS A 123 19.88 2.15 25.75
CA CYS A 123 20.17 0.97 24.94
C CYS A 123 19.82 -0.35 25.66
N ASN A 124 19.74 -0.34 27.00
CA ASN A 124 19.43 -1.51 27.83
C ASN A 124 18.01 -1.50 28.38
N GLU A 125 17.16 -0.57 28.01
CA GLU A 125 15.75 -0.55 28.41
C GLU A 125 15.05 -1.85 27.98
N ARG A 126 14.67 -2.69 28.94
CA ARG A 126 13.96 -3.95 28.69
C ARG A 126 12.52 -3.92 29.17
N ASP A 127 12.22 -3.09 30.15
CA ASP A 127 10.95 -3.11 30.87
C ASP A 127 9.96 -2.02 30.42
N PHE A 128 10.21 -1.35 29.30
CA PHE A 128 9.37 -0.25 28.79
C PHE A 128 9.11 0.87 29.81
N LYS A 129 10.06 1.10 30.71
CA LYS A 129 9.92 2.12 31.78
C LYS A 129 9.93 3.53 31.25
N ILE A 130 10.75 3.78 30.19
CA ILE A 130 10.89 5.10 29.58
C ILE A 130 9.80 5.29 28.52
N TYR A 131 9.62 4.29 27.65
CA TYR A 131 8.65 4.31 26.56
C TYR A 131 7.68 3.12 26.65
N PRO A 132 6.47 3.32 27.22
CA PRO A 132 5.50 2.24 27.35
C PRO A 132 4.97 1.76 26.01
N PRO A 133 4.49 0.52 25.91
CA PRO A 133 3.75 0.06 24.74
C PRO A 133 2.36 0.71 24.68
N LYS A 134 1.75 0.79 23.51
CA LYS A 134 0.37 1.19 23.36
C LYS A 134 -0.59 0.18 23.99
N ALA A 135 -1.73 0.62 24.49
CA ALA A 135 -2.69 -0.26 25.16
C ALA A 135 -3.46 -1.18 24.21
N HIS A 136 -3.72 -0.75 22.95
CA HIS A 136 -4.56 -1.50 22.02
C HIS A 136 -3.83 -2.75 21.50
N PRO A 137 -4.40 -3.98 21.67
CA PRO A 137 -3.75 -5.24 21.25
C PRO A 137 -3.34 -5.27 19.77
N GLY A 138 -4.18 -4.75 18.88
CA GLY A 138 -3.89 -4.62 17.45
C GLY A 138 -2.72 -3.67 17.11
N ALA A 139 -2.26 -2.86 18.04
CA ALA A 139 -1.04 -2.06 17.91
C ALA A 139 0.16 -2.79 18.53
N VAL A 140 0.03 -3.23 19.80
CA VAL A 140 1.12 -3.83 20.58
C VAL A 140 1.65 -5.12 19.95
N ASN A 141 0.76 -6.04 19.60
CA ASN A 141 1.16 -7.35 19.07
C ASN A 141 1.81 -7.29 17.68
N ARG A 142 1.86 -6.11 17.08
CA ARG A 142 2.45 -5.86 15.75
C ARG A 142 3.76 -5.08 15.79
N VAL A 143 4.25 -4.75 16.96
CA VAL A 143 5.57 -4.12 17.09
C VAL A 143 6.66 -5.14 16.77
N ASN A 144 7.41 -4.87 15.73
CA ASN A 144 8.50 -5.73 15.24
C ASN A 144 9.84 -5.36 15.88
N VAL A 145 10.05 -4.08 16.19
CA VAL A 145 11.31 -3.51 16.68
C VAL A 145 11.03 -2.67 17.92
N PHE A 146 11.80 -2.92 18.97
CA PHE A 146 11.74 -2.15 20.20
C PHE A 146 12.79 -1.04 20.22
N PHE A 147 12.51 0.02 20.97
CA PHE A 147 13.39 1.18 21.07
C PHE A 147 14.82 0.81 21.50
N SER A 148 14.96 -0.02 22.54
CA SER A 148 16.26 -0.45 23.04
C SER A 148 17.08 -1.24 22.01
N GLU A 149 16.43 -1.97 21.12
CA GLU A 149 17.10 -2.72 20.04
C GLU A 149 17.66 -1.76 18.99
N VAL A 150 16.83 -0.82 18.54
CA VAL A 150 17.25 0.21 17.56
C VAL A 150 18.33 1.10 18.15
N ALA A 151 18.18 1.54 19.39
CA ALA A 151 19.16 2.43 20.06
C ALA A 151 20.53 1.73 20.20
N ARG A 152 20.54 0.45 20.58
CA ARG A 152 21.76 -0.38 20.70
C ARG A 152 22.47 -0.53 19.36
N ASP A 153 21.74 -0.88 18.32
CA ASP A 153 22.32 -1.09 17.01
C ASP A 153 22.81 0.25 16.39
N MET A 154 22.03 1.31 16.59
CA MET A 154 22.39 2.65 16.13
C MET A 154 23.59 3.24 16.90
N ALA A 155 23.75 2.93 18.19
CA ALA A 155 24.90 3.37 18.97
C ALA A 155 26.24 2.83 18.41
N VAL A 156 26.19 1.70 17.69
CA VAL A 156 27.35 1.16 16.96
C VAL A 156 27.54 1.85 15.60
N ALA A 157 26.46 2.03 14.87
CA ALA A 157 26.52 2.55 13.50
C ALA A 157 26.61 4.09 13.42
N ARG A 158 25.89 4.82 14.30
CA ARG A 158 25.76 6.27 14.36
C ARG A 158 25.58 6.75 15.81
N PRO A 159 26.62 6.67 16.65
CA PRO A 159 26.54 7.05 18.07
C PRO A 159 26.14 8.54 18.25
N ASP A 160 26.49 9.41 17.32
CA ASP A 160 26.11 10.82 17.29
C ASP A 160 24.59 11.04 17.31
N LEU A 161 23.83 10.22 16.61
CA LEU A 161 22.36 10.31 16.59
C LEU A 161 21.74 9.86 17.91
N VAL A 162 22.27 8.79 18.53
CA VAL A 162 21.79 8.31 19.84
C VAL A 162 22.10 9.33 20.93
N GLU A 163 23.29 9.91 20.91
CA GLU A 163 23.67 10.99 21.82
C GLU A 163 22.77 12.22 21.65
N ARG A 164 22.50 12.63 20.42
CA ARG A 164 21.59 13.75 20.14
C ARG A 164 20.17 13.45 20.62
N TYR A 165 19.67 12.23 20.37
CA TYR A 165 18.38 11.78 20.86
C TYR A 165 18.29 11.87 22.38
N TRP A 166 19.32 11.41 23.08
CA TRP A 166 19.37 11.48 24.52
C TRP A 166 19.27 12.91 25.04
N ARG A 167 20.03 13.83 24.44
CA ARG A 167 20.01 15.26 24.80
C ARG A 167 18.63 15.90 24.58
N LEU A 168 17.83 15.36 23.70
CA LEU A 168 16.47 15.81 23.39
C LEU A 168 15.38 14.95 24.06
N SER A 169 15.73 14.02 24.94
CA SER A 169 14.78 13.04 25.52
C SER A 169 13.62 13.69 26.27
N GLY A 170 13.78 14.88 26.83
CA GLY A 170 12.70 15.65 27.43
C GLY A 170 11.57 16.00 26.46
N LEU A 171 11.87 16.14 25.14
CA LEU A 171 10.86 16.38 24.11
C LEU A 171 10.10 15.11 23.72
N THR A 172 10.55 13.91 24.13
CA THR A 172 9.94 12.63 23.83
C THR A 172 9.08 12.10 24.99
N ALA A 173 8.87 12.91 26.02
CA ALA A 173 7.97 12.55 27.13
C ALA A 173 6.56 12.26 26.60
N GLY A 174 6.01 11.11 27.01
CA GLY A 174 4.71 10.65 26.52
C GLY A 174 4.74 9.88 25.20
N PHE A 175 5.89 9.66 24.60
CA PHE A 175 5.98 8.77 23.43
C PHE A 175 5.78 7.31 23.84
N TYR A 176 5.22 6.55 22.91
CA TYR A 176 5.19 5.11 23.00
C TYR A 176 6.46 4.49 22.39
N ASN A 177 6.74 3.24 22.76
CA ASN A 177 7.97 2.55 22.33
C ASN A 177 8.13 2.48 20.81
N ASP A 178 7.06 2.21 20.08
CA ASP A 178 7.04 2.21 18.62
C ASP A 178 7.31 3.60 18.02
N GLN A 179 6.86 4.67 18.65
CA GLN A 179 7.12 6.04 18.22
C GLN A 179 8.58 6.43 18.43
N ALA A 180 9.14 6.09 19.58
CA ALA A 180 10.57 6.34 19.88
C ALA A 180 11.50 5.57 18.93
N SER A 181 11.18 4.29 18.63
CA SER A 181 11.87 3.50 17.61
C SER A 181 11.79 4.14 16.22
N ALA A 182 10.59 4.63 15.85
CA ALA A 182 10.38 5.28 14.56
C ALA A 182 11.19 6.57 14.42
N VAL A 183 11.31 7.38 15.49
CA VAL A 183 12.13 8.59 15.49
C VAL A 183 13.60 8.26 15.20
N LEU A 184 14.19 7.27 15.84
CA LEU A 184 15.58 6.88 15.60
C LEU A 184 15.79 6.43 14.15
N LEU A 185 14.95 5.55 13.63
CA LEU A 185 15.07 5.08 12.25
C LEU A 185 14.87 6.20 11.22
N GLN A 186 13.93 7.12 11.46
CA GLN A 186 13.69 8.29 10.60
C GLN A 186 14.90 9.23 10.63
N SER A 187 15.51 9.44 11.81
CA SER A 187 16.70 10.26 11.97
C SER A 187 17.87 9.75 11.16
N MET A 188 18.04 8.43 11.09
CA MET A 188 19.11 7.78 10.31
C MET A 188 19.04 8.15 8.83
N GLY A 189 17.86 8.15 8.24
CA GLY A 189 17.69 8.57 6.84
C GLY A 189 17.84 10.06 6.64
N LEU A 190 17.24 10.87 7.52
CA LEU A 190 17.32 12.33 7.45
C LEU A 190 18.75 12.86 7.63
N ALA A 191 19.64 12.12 8.30
CA ALA A 191 21.00 12.52 8.60
C ALA A 191 21.85 12.90 7.35
N SER A 192 21.46 12.40 6.18
CA SER A 192 22.15 12.70 4.92
C SER A 192 21.64 13.96 4.20
N VAL A 193 20.54 14.57 4.68
CA VAL A 193 19.84 15.67 3.97
C VAL A 193 19.40 16.81 4.87
N TYR A 194 19.46 16.63 6.20
CA TYR A 194 19.00 17.63 7.17
C TYR A 194 19.99 17.79 8.33
N GLY A 195 20.20 19.02 8.79
CA GLY A 195 21.25 19.36 9.77
C GLY A 195 21.03 18.79 11.17
N ASP A 196 19.78 18.80 11.69
CA ASP A 196 19.41 18.17 12.96
C ASP A 196 18.31 17.13 12.74
N PRO A 197 18.67 15.95 12.24
CA PRO A 197 17.70 14.93 11.84
C PRO A 197 16.89 14.39 13.01
N VAL A 198 17.46 14.34 14.20
CA VAL A 198 16.79 13.82 15.42
C VAL A 198 15.70 14.78 15.87
N LEU A 199 15.99 16.07 15.94
CA LEU A 199 15.01 17.08 16.32
C LEU A 199 13.85 17.11 15.33
N LEU A 200 14.13 17.08 14.03
CA LEU A 200 13.08 17.04 13.00
C LEU A 200 12.20 15.79 13.16
N ALA A 201 12.78 14.61 13.34
CA ALA A 201 12.02 13.38 13.53
C ALA A 201 11.14 13.40 14.81
N ILE A 202 11.64 13.97 15.91
CA ILE A 202 10.86 14.20 17.13
C ILE A 202 9.67 15.12 16.85
N GLN A 203 9.90 16.25 16.16
CA GLN A 203 8.83 17.19 15.82
C GLN A 203 7.78 16.58 14.91
N MET A 204 8.16 15.68 14.00
CA MET A 204 7.20 14.95 13.16
C MET A 204 6.21 14.12 13.99
N VAL A 205 6.65 13.52 15.10
CA VAL A 205 5.77 12.75 16.00
C VAL A 205 4.94 13.67 16.90
N ARG A 206 5.52 14.76 17.38
CA ARG A 206 4.85 15.74 18.25
C ARG A 206 3.75 16.53 17.56
N TYR A 207 3.95 16.85 16.27
CA TYR A 207 3.07 17.75 15.51
C TYR A 207 2.60 17.10 14.19
N PRO A 208 1.75 16.07 14.25
CA PRO A 208 1.29 15.34 13.06
C PRO A 208 0.49 16.20 12.06
N ASP A 209 -0.25 17.20 12.54
CA ASP A 209 -1.00 18.11 11.68
C ASP A 209 -0.07 19.03 10.87
N ARG A 210 1.03 19.49 11.48
CA ARG A 210 2.08 20.24 10.78
C ARG A 210 2.75 19.37 9.70
N CYS A 211 3.02 18.09 10.00
CA CYS A 211 3.51 17.12 9.02
C CYS A 211 2.56 16.91 7.86
N LYS A 212 1.25 16.86 8.13
CA LYS A 212 0.23 16.74 7.10
C LYS A 212 0.20 17.97 6.20
N ALA A 213 0.22 19.15 6.78
CA ALA A 213 0.27 20.43 6.06
C ALA A 213 1.53 20.53 5.18
N LEU A 214 2.72 20.23 5.75
CA LEU A 214 3.97 20.19 5.00
C LEU A 214 3.92 19.18 3.84
N THR A 215 3.42 17.98 4.09
CA THR A 215 3.27 16.94 3.06
C THR A 215 2.40 17.42 1.90
N ASN A 216 1.24 18.03 2.20
CA ASN A 216 0.34 18.57 1.19
C ASN A 216 1.03 19.68 0.37
N ALA A 217 1.72 20.60 1.02
CA ALA A 217 2.44 21.68 0.35
C ALA A 217 3.57 21.15 -0.56
N LEU A 218 4.41 20.24 -0.07
CA LEU A 218 5.51 19.65 -0.86
C LEU A 218 4.99 18.88 -2.08
N LYS A 219 3.88 18.14 -1.93
CA LYS A 219 3.24 17.42 -3.03
C LYS A 219 2.63 18.39 -4.04
N ALA A 220 1.89 19.39 -3.58
CA ALA A 220 1.27 20.39 -4.45
C ALA A 220 2.31 21.15 -5.29
N LEU A 221 3.46 21.47 -4.71
CA LEU A 221 4.56 22.16 -5.39
C LEU A 221 5.50 21.24 -6.18
N GLY A 222 5.31 19.92 -6.14
CA GLY A 222 6.15 18.95 -6.83
C GLY A 222 7.52 18.71 -6.19
N ALA A 223 7.73 19.16 -4.94
CA ALA A 223 8.97 18.99 -4.22
C ALA A 223 9.16 17.61 -3.58
N ASN A 224 8.12 16.80 -3.52
CA ASN A 224 8.11 15.44 -2.98
C ASN A 224 8.95 14.43 -3.77
N ALA A 225 9.30 14.70 -5.02
CA ALA A 225 10.20 13.87 -5.82
C ALA A 225 11.69 14.24 -5.66
N THR A 226 12.02 15.10 -4.73
CA THR A 226 13.41 15.34 -4.29
C THR A 226 13.75 14.39 -3.13
N ARG A 227 15.04 14.12 -2.91
CA ARG A 227 15.46 13.25 -1.80
C ARG A 227 15.00 13.81 -0.44
N LEU A 228 15.20 15.10 -0.20
CA LEU A 228 14.77 15.76 1.03
C LEU A 228 13.25 15.76 1.17
N GLY A 229 12.51 16.12 0.11
CA GLY A 229 11.05 16.14 0.13
C GLY A 229 10.44 14.75 0.38
N ALA A 230 10.98 13.70 -0.25
CA ALA A 230 10.53 12.33 -0.02
C ALA A 230 10.75 11.85 1.42
N MET A 231 11.84 12.29 2.07
CA MET A 231 12.14 11.95 3.46
C MET A 231 11.32 12.79 4.46
N ALA A 232 10.91 14.00 4.09
CA ALA A 232 10.11 14.89 4.94
C ALA A 232 8.59 14.62 4.83
N CYS A 233 8.13 14.04 3.70
CA CYS A 233 6.71 13.75 3.51
C CYS A 233 6.22 12.57 4.36
N GLU A 234 4.91 12.61 4.69
CA GLU A 234 4.16 11.53 5.38
C GLU A 234 4.64 11.27 6.81
N GLY A 235 5.28 12.23 7.46
CA GLY A 235 5.81 12.11 8.83
C GLY A 235 4.77 11.68 9.88
N GLY A 236 3.49 12.01 9.69
CA GLY A 236 2.41 11.54 10.56
C GLY A 236 2.29 10.00 10.67
N CYS A 237 2.86 9.25 9.71
CA CYS A 237 2.92 7.78 9.80
C CYS A 237 3.79 7.28 10.98
N LEU A 238 4.76 8.08 11.44
CA LEU A 238 5.65 7.75 12.56
C LEU A 238 4.89 7.62 13.89
N LEU A 239 3.68 8.14 13.99
CA LEU A 239 2.79 7.91 15.13
C LEU A 239 2.45 6.43 15.34
N GLY A 240 2.63 5.59 14.31
CA GLY A 240 2.26 4.18 14.36
C GLY A 240 0.74 3.97 14.32
N ARG A 241 0.26 2.86 14.88
CA ARG A 241 -1.16 2.44 14.83
C ARG A 241 -1.93 2.85 16.08
N ALA A 242 -3.26 2.85 15.98
CA ALA A 242 -4.18 3.16 17.08
C ALA A 242 -3.97 4.57 17.68
N THR A 243 -3.75 5.56 16.84
CA THR A 243 -3.44 6.94 17.24
C THR A 243 -4.66 7.85 17.30
N ALA A 244 -5.77 7.44 16.70
CA ALA A 244 -7.03 8.20 16.65
C ALA A 244 -8.22 7.30 16.97
N THR A 245 -9.16 7.85 17.70
CA THR A 245 -10.48 7.25 17.89
C THR A 245 -11.37 7.60 16.70
N ARG A 246 -12.17 6.64 16.25
CA ARG A 246 -13.22 6.87 15.28
C ARG A 246 -14.48 6.16 15.73
N ASP A 247 -15.62 6.84 15.62
CA ASP A 247 -16.90 6.25 15.95
C ASP A 247 -17.39 5.39 14.79
N LEU A 248 -17.40 4.08 15.02
CA LEU A 248 -17.86 3.11 14.04
C LEU A 248 -19.40 3.15 13.87
N ALA A 249 -20.12 3.49 14.92
CA ALA A 249 -21.58 3.56 14.89
C ALA A 249 -22.05 4.77 14.08
N ASP A 250 -21.42 5.92 14.25
CA ASP A 250 -21.72 7.12 13.46
C ASP A 250 -21.37 6.90 11.98
N ASP A 251 -20.21 6.30 11.67
CA ASP A 251 -19.85 5.97 10.30
C ASP A 251 -20.82 4.95 9.65
N ALA A 252 -21.39 4.04 10.44
CA ALA A 252 -22.41 3.10 9.96
C ALA A 252 -23.74 3.80 9.71
N ARG A 253 -24.18 4.66 10.65
CA ARG A 253 -25.41 5.44 10.54
C ARG A 253 -25.40 6.31 9.27
N TYR A 254 -24.29 6.98 8.99
CA TYR A 254 -24.11 7.78 7.79
C TYR A 254 -24.45 7.02 6.49
N ARG A 255 -24.24 5.70 6.43
CA ARG A 255 -24.47 4.87 5.24
C ARG A 255 -25.90 4.37 5.07
N VAL A 256 -26.66 4.37 6.16
CA VAL A 256 -28.06 3.90 6.19
C VAL A 256 -29.08 5.04 6.29
N ASP A 257 -28.62 6.26 6.49
CA ASP A 257 -29.43 7.47 6.52
C ASP A 257 -29.50 8.11 5.12
N ALA A 258 -30.71 8.19 4.56
CA ALA A 258 -30.92 8.67 3.21
C ALA A 258 -30.59 10.15 3.03
N GLU A 259 -30.83 10.98 4.06
CA GLU A 259 -30.58 12.43 3.99
C GLU A 259 -29.06 12.70 3.97
N LEU A 260 -28.32 12.08 4.90
CA LEU A 260 -26.86 12.22 4.98
C LEU A 260 -26.15 11.67 3.71
N VAL A 261 -26.67 10.57 3.14
CA VAL A 261 -26.16 10.03 1.90
C VAL A 261 -26.39 10.96 0.73
N ALA A 262 -27.59 11.56 0.62
CA ALA A 262 -27.95 12.45 -0.49
C ALA A 262 -27.04 13.70 -0.58
N GLU A 263 -26.51 14.18 0.54
CA GLU A 263 -25.54 15.30 0.58
C GLU A 263 -24.18 14.94 -0.06
N SER A 264 -23.86 13.66 -0.12
CA SER A 264 -22.53 13.17 -0.52
C SER A 264 -22.48 12.54 -1.91
N VAL A 265 -23.59 11.93 -2.34
CA VAL A 265 -23.68 11.27 -3.64
C VAL A 265 -23.66 12.32 -4.76
N VAL A 266 -22.85 12.06 -5.77
CA VAL A 266 -22.73 12.96 -6.94
C VAL A 266 -23.84 12.64 -7.95
N ALA A 267 -24.63 13.66 -8.28
CA ALA A 267 -25.65 13.56 -9.32
C ALA A 267 -24.99 13.59 -10.69
N VAL A 268 -24.90 12.43 -11.33
CA VAL A 268 -24.43 12.29 -12.72
C VAL A 268 -25.61 11.85 -13.59
N PRO A 269 -25.85 12.47 -14.76
CA PRO A 269 -26.89 12.01 -15.68
C PRO A 269 -26.66 10.54 -16.05
N MET A 270 -27.62 9.66 -15.72
CA MET A 270 -27.45 8.21 -15.81
C MET A 270 -27.24 7.73 -17.25
N ASP A 271 -27.88 8.37 -18.24
CA ASP A 271 -27.71 8.10 -19.66
C ASP A 271 -26.27 8.37 -20.12
N LYS A 272 -25.70 9.51 -19.71
CA LYS A 272 -24.31 9.86 -20.02
C LYS A 272 -23.32 8.96 -19.29
N LEU A 273 -23.60 8.65 -18.03
CA LEU A 273 -22.77 7.75 -17.26
C LEU A 273 -22.76 6.32 -17.86
N ARG A 274 -23.93 5.81 -18.27
CA ARG A 274 -24.07 4.51 -18.92
C ARG A 274 -23.28 4.47 -20.23
N ALA A 275 -23.39 5.50 -21.06
CA ALA A 275 -22.60 5.62 -22.29
C ALA A 275 -21.09 5.66 -22.02
N ALA A 276 -20.67 6.39 -20.98
CA ALA A 276 -19.26 6.46 -20.57
C ALA A 276 -18.72 5.11 -20.05
N VAL A 277 -19.51 4.38 -19.25
CA VAL A 277 -19.16 3.03 -18.77
C VAL A 277 -19.02 2.05 -19.94
N ARG A 278 -19.96 2.05 -20.90
CA ARG A 278 -19.84 1.25 -22.13
C ARG A 278 -18.55 1.54 -22.90
N ALA A 279 -18.19 2.82 -23.01
CA ALA A 279 -16.96 3.21 -23.68
C ALA A 279 -15.70 2.74 -22.92
N VAL A 280 -15.70 2.77 -21.57
CA VAL A 280 -14.62 2.22 -20.76
C VAL A 280 -14.52 0.70 -20.93
N LEU A 281 -15.64 -0.01 -20.88
CA LEU A 281 -15.67 -1.47 -21.07
C LEU A 281 -15.17 -1.87 -22.45
N ALA A 282 -15.62 -1.19 -23.53
CA ALA A 282 -15.17 -1.44 -24.90
C ALA A 282 -13.66 -1.23 -25.08
N GLU A 283 -13.08 -0.25 -24.39
CA GLU A 283 -11.64 0.03 -24.42
C GLU A 283 -10.84 -1.03 -23.62
N GLU A 284 -11.33 -1.43 -22.45
CA GLU A 284 -10.55 -2.17 -21.45
C GLU A 284 -10.84 -3.67 -21.38
N CYS A 285 -12.05 -4.09 -21.70
CA CYS A 285 -12.50 -5.46 -21.52
C CYS A 285 -12.76 -6.13 -22.87
N PRO A 286 -12.23 -7.33 -23.15
CA PRO A 286 -12.65 -8.12 -24.29
C PRO A 286 -14.12 -8.55 -24.15
N THR A 287 -14.80 -8.78 -25.27
CA THR A 287 -16.18 -9.34 -25.28
C THR A 287 -16.21 -10.86 -25.17
N ASP A 288 -15.10 -11.52 -25.43
CA ASP A 288 -14.92 -12.98 -25.45
C ASP A 288 -14.29 -13.49 -24.15
N VAL A 289 -14.75 -12.98 -23.00
CA VAL A 289 -14.32 -13.47 -21.69
C VAL A 289 -14.95 -14.84 -21.43
N GLU A 290 -14.10 -15.83 -21.21
CA GLU A 290 -14.54 -17.19 -20.86
C GLU A 290 -14.87 -17.28 -19.36
N PHE A 291 -16.01 -17.87 -19.04
CA PHE A 291 -16.45 -18.13 -17.67
C PHE A 291 -16.62 -19.64 -17.48
N ASP A 292 -16.05 -20.18 -16.41
CA ASP A 292 -16.35 -21.53 -15.97
C ASP A 292 -17.83 -21.62 -15.58
N ASP A 293 -18.44 -22.80 -15.68
CA ASP A 293 -19.75 -23.02 -15.03
C ASP A 293 -19.60 -22.86 -13.50
N VAL A 294 -20.73 -22.54 -12.84
CA VAL A 294 -20.70 -22.18 -11.40
C VAL A 294 -20.20 -23.34 -10.52
N ASP A 295 -20.47 -24.59 -10.87
CA ASP A 295 -20.05 -25.75 -10.09
C ASP A 295 -18.55 -26.03 -10.30
N SER A 296 -18.04 -25.94 -11.51
CA SER A 296 -16.62 -26.06 -11.83
C SER A 296 -15.82 -24.94 -11.15
N PHE A 297 -16.31 -23.70 -11.19
CA PHE A 297 -15.70 -22.58 -10.51
C PHE A 297 -15.67 -22.78 -8.99
N TRP A 298 -16.78 -23.22 -8.39
CA TRP A 298 -16.87 -23.52 -6.97
C TRP A 298 -15.92 -24.64 -6.55
N SER A 299 -15.83 -25.69 -7.34
CA SER A 299 -14.94 -26.82 -7.08
C SER A 299 -13.47 -26.40 -7.06
N ALA A 300 -13.12 -25.39 -7.86
CA ALA A 300 -11.77 -24.78 -7.89
C ALA A 300 -11.56 -23.64 -6.88
N ARG A 301 -12.41 -23.46 -5.85
CA ARG A 301 -12.41 -22.33 -4.91
C ARG A 301 -11.09 -22.09 -4.19
N TRP A 302 -10.31 -23.13 -4.00
CA TRP A 302 -8.97 -23.01 -3.44
C TRP A 302 -8.00 -22.16 -4.31
N LYS A 303 -8.21 -22.05 -5.63
CA LYS A 303 -7.41 -21.25 -6.56
C LYS A 303 -7.67 -19.76 -6.39
N TRP A 304 -8.93 -19.38 -6.28
CA TRP A 304 -9.37 -18.00 -6.36
C TRP A 304 -9.78 -17.38 -5.02
N CYS A 305 -10.22 -18.19 -4.04
CA CYS A 305 -10.65 -17.67 -2.76
C CYS A 305 -9.46 -17.20 -1.91
N VAL A 306 -9.34 -15.90 -1.70
CA VAL A 306 -8.27 -15.34 -0.87
C VAL A 306 -8.69 -15.27 0.60
N ASN A 307 -7.69 -15.28 1.49
CA ASN A 307 -7.94 -15.04 2.91
C ASN A 307 -8.51 -13.63 3.15
N GLY A 308 -9.52 -13.57 3.99
CA GLY A 308 -10.21 -12.35 4.40
C GLY A 308 -11.05 -12.62 5.63
N SER A 309 -11.67 -11.61 6.19
CA SER A 309 -12.63 -11.78 7.29
C SER A 309 -13.86 -12.54 6.81
N HIS A 310 -14.35 -13.46 7.62
CA HIS A 310 -15.67 -14.07 7.47
C HIS A 310 -16.60 -13.48 8.52
N SER A 311 -17.81 -13.09 8.10
CA SER A 311 -18.85 -12.53 8.98
C SER A 311 -19.91 -13.61 9.27
N ARG A 312 -20.18 -13.84 10.54
CA ARG A 312 -21.24 -14.77 10.97
C ARG A 312 -22.65 -14.26 10.72
N ASN A 313 -22.83 -13.01 10.34
CA ASN A 313 -24.16 -12.43 10.13
C ASN A 313 -24.96 -13.17 9.05
N VAL A 314 -24.28 -13.68 8.02
CA VAL A 314 -24.92 -14.50 6.95
C VAL A 314 -25.39 -15.83 7.49
N GLU A 315 -24.65 -16.46 8.39
CA GLU A 315 -24.98 -17.80 8.91
C GLU A 315 -26.22 -17.82 9.76
N ASN A 316 -26.54 -16.72 10.44
CA ASN A 316 -27.80 -16.60 11.19
C ASN A 316 -29.04 -16.54 10.27
N VAL A 317 -28.86 -16.16 9.00
CA VAL A 317 -29.92 -16.02 8.00
C VAL A 317 -29.95 -17.20 7.05
N GLU A 318 -28.79 -17.71 6.69
CA GLU A 318 -28.61 -18.82 5.73
C GLU A 318 -27.65 -19.90 6.31
N PRO A 319 -28.12 -20.78 7.18
CA PRO A 319 -27.27 -21.77 7.85
C PRO A 319 -26.93 -22.91 6.90
N TRP A 320 -25.85 -22.73 6.08
CA TRP A 320 -25.42 -23.78 5.14
C TRP A 320 -24.29 -24.64 5.64
N SER A 321 -23.68 -24.28 6.76
CA SER A 321 -22.52 -24.99 7.25
C SER A 321 -22.83 -25.83 8.46
N ALA A 322 -22.32 -27.06 8.43
CA ALA A 322 -22.27 -27.94 9.60
C ALA A 322 -21.11 -27.62 10.55
N ILE A 323 -20.42 -26.48 10.34
CA ILE A 323 -19.27 -26.11 11.16
C ILE A 323 -19.76 -25.60 12.50
N ASP A 324 -19.24 -26.19 13.58
CA ASP A 324 -19.47 -25.68 14.93
C ASP A 324 -18.65 -24.41 15.17
N HIS A 325 -19.27 -23.27 14.93
CA HIS A 325 -18.64 -21.94 15.10
C HIS A 325 -18.38 -21.57 16.55
N THR A 326 -18.94 -22.31 17.50
CA THR A 326 -18.70 -22.07 18.94
C THR A 326 -17.25 -22.32 19.31
N MET A 327 -16.57 -23.18 18.56
CA MET A 327 -15.14 -23.48 18.75
C MET A 327 -14.20 -22.35 18.29
N PHE A 328 -14.69 -21.35 17.53
CA PHE A 328 -13.83 -20.34 16.91
C PHE A 328 -14.24 -18.92 17.30
N GLN A 329 -13.31 -18.16 17.86
CA GLN A 329 -13.52 -16.71 18.06
C GLN A 329 -13.63 -15.96 16.72
N ARG A 330 -12.84 -16.37 15.73
CA ARG A 330 -12.81 -15.79 14.39
C ARG A 330 -12.45 -16.85 13.36
N MET A 331 -13.19 -16.89 12.27
CA MET A 331 -12.89 -17.73 11.12
C MET A 331 -12.48 -16.86 9.92
N HIS A 332 -11.55 -17.34 9.13
CA HIS A 332 -11.18 -16.69 7.87
C HIS A 332 -11.96 -17.28 6.71
N ARG A 333 -12.29 -16.42 5.75
CA ARG A 333 -13.08 -16.75 4.56
C ARG A 333 -12.62 -18.04 3.87
N ARG A 334 -11.32 -18.19 3.63
CA ARG A 334 -10.79 -19.34 2.92
C ARG A 334 -11.03 -20.64 3.66
N ALA A 335 -10.80 -20.68 4.95
CA ALA A 335 -11.10 -21.86 5.75
C ALA A 335 -12.59 -22.17 5.80
N TYR A 336 -13.44 -21.14 5.94
CA TYR A 336 -14.89 -21.32 5.92
C TYR A 336 -15.40 -21.93 4.60
N VAL A 337 -14.97 -21.38 3.48
CA VAL A 337 -15.38 -21.82 2.13
C VAL A 337 -14.92 -23.25 1.83
N GLU A 338 -13.74 -23.65 2.36
CA GLU A 338 -13.27 -25.03 2.21
C GLU A 338 -14.13 -26.05 2.96
N GLU A 339 -14.72 -25.67 4.09
CA GLU A 339 -15.55 -26.52 4.93
C GLU A 339 -17.04 -26.58 4.49
N LEU A 340 -17.46 -25.82 3.47
CA LEU A 340 -18.81 -25.85 2.96
C LEU A 340 -19.06 -27.08 2.08
N ASP A 341 -20.08 -27.86 2.44
CA ASP A 341 -20.52 -29.04 1.68
C ASP A 341 -21.46 -28.68 0.47
N VAL A 342 -21.83 -27.41 0.38
CA VAL A 342 -22.75 -26.91 -0.66
C VAL A 342 -22.11 -25.80 -1.47
N ASN A 343 -22.51 -25.68 -2.73
CA ASN A 343 -22.13 -24.55 -3.56
C ASN A 343 -22.85 -23.26 -3.08
N ALA A 344 -22.13 -22.39 -2.39
CA ALA A 344 -22.71 -21.19 -1.82
C ALA A 344 -23.19 -20.19 -2.90
N ILE A 345 -22.60 -20.19 -4.10
CA ILE A 345 -22.98 -19.29 -5.19
C ILE A 345 -24.37 -19.64 -5.73
N THR A 346 -24.66 -20.94 -5.94
CA THR A 346 -25.96 -21.36 -6.43
C THR A 346 -27.09 -21.11 -5.43
N ARG A 347 -26.78 -21.17 -4.14
CA ARG A 347 -27.75 -20.95 -3.06
C ARG A 347 -27.88 -19.50 -2.60
N TRP A 348 -27.04 -18.61 -3.10
CA TRP A 348 -27.05 -17.21 -2.70
C TRP A 348 -28.37 -16.51 -3.03
N SER A 349 -28.97 -15.86 -2.04
CA SER A 349 -30.24 -15.13 -2.17
C SER A 349 -30.16 -13.87 -3.03
N GLY A 350 -28.96 -13.32 -3.25
CA GLY A 350 -28.76 -11.98 -3.83
C GLY A 350 -28.68 -10.87 -2.79
N THR A 351 -28.70 -11.22 -1.50
CA THR A 351 -28.59 -10.25 -0.41
C THR A 351 -27.13 -10.09 0.03
N SER A 352 -26.70 -8.85 0.23
CA SER A 352 -25.36 -8.52 0.71
C SER A 352 -25.38 -8.09 2.16
N TYR A 353 -24.37 -8.49 2.94
CA TYR A 353 -24.21 -8.17 4.36
C TYR A 353 -22.85 -7.55 4.59
N TYR A 354 -22.80 -6.42 5.30
CA TYR A 354 -21.58 -5.67 5.57
C TYR A 354 -21.34 -5.55 7.06
N SER A 355 -20.14 -5.93 7.49
CA SER A 355 -19.75 -5.85 8.91
C SER A 355 -18.72 -4.75 9.11
N GLY A 356 -19.07 -3.80 10.01
CA GLY A 356 -18.20 -2.68 10.38
C GLY A 356 -17.07 -3.12 11.31
N SER A 357 -15.87 -2.62 11.06
CA SER A 357 -14.69 -2.78 11.91
C SER A 357 -13.76 -1.59 11.79
N LEU A 358 -12.89 -1.39 12.80
CA LEU A 358 -11.87 -0.36 12.76
C LEU A 358 -10.60 -0.88 12.10
N LYS A 359 -10.10 -0.16 11.13
CA LYS A 359 -8.82 -0.38 10.46
C LYS A 359 -7.76 0.55 11.03
N LEU A 360 -6.86 -0.01 11.85
CA LEU A 360 -5.76 0.73 12.45
C LEU A 360 -4.63 0.90 11.43
N GLU A 361 -4.61 2.03 10.73
CA GLU A 361 -3.51 2.40 9.82
C GLU A 361 -2.45 3.23 10.55
N HIS A 362 -1.28 3.41 9.94
CA HIS A 362 -0.24 4.29 10.47
C HIS A 362 -0.70 5.74 10.45
N GLY A 363 -0.71 6.38 11.62
CA GLY A 363 -1.12 7.77 11.79
C GLY A 363 -2.61 8.07 11.68
N LYS A 364 -3.47 7.08 11.41
CA LYS A 364 -4.92 7.26 11.33
C LYS A 364 -5.69 5.97 11.58
N THR A 365 -6.94 6.10 11.97
CA THR A 365 -7.91 5.00 12.05
C THR A 365 -9.02 5.25 11.04
N ARG A 366 -9.39 4.22 10.28
CA ARG A 366 -10.51 4.25 9.32
C ARG A 366 -11.53 3.20 9.70
N THR A 367 -12.77 3.37 9.27
CA THR A 367 -13.78 2.32 9.28
C THR A 367 -13.67 1.47 8.03
N LEU A 368 -13.86 0.19 8.19
CA LEU A 368 -13.93 -0.80 7.12
C LEU A 368 -15.27 -1.53 7.23
N PHE A 369 -16.03 -1.54 6.17
CA PHE A 369 -17.26 -2.33 6.04
C PHE A 369 -16.98 -3.50 5.11
N ALA A 370 -16.68 -4.66 5.71
CA ALA A 370 -16.35 -5.87 4.97
C ALA A 370 -17.61 -6.56 4.48
N GLY A 371 -17.67 -6.86 3.19
CA GLY A 371 -18.72 -7.70 2.60
C GLY A 371 -18.61 -9.15 3.08
N ASP A 372 -19.75 -9.83 3.09
CA ASP A 372 -19.84 -11.23 3.48
C ASP A 372 -19.14 -12.16 2.49
N THR A 373 -18.92 -13.42 2.94
CA THR A 373 -18.17 -14.41 2.16
C THR A 373 -18.94 -14.90 0.93
N VAL A 374 -20.25 -15.03 1.01
CA VAL A 374 -21.05 -15.58 -0.09
C VAL A 374 -21.17 -14.58 -1.23
N THR A 375 -21.47 -13.31 -0.89
CA THR A 375 -21.42 -12.19 -1.85
C THR A 375 -20.03 -12.10 -2.49
N TYR A 376 -18.97 -12.26 -1.69
CA TYR A 376 -17.59 -12.28 -2.23
C TYR A 376 -17.37 -13.39 -3.25
N CYS A 377 -17.82 -14.61 -2.96
CA CYS A 377 -17.68 -15.75 -3.88
C CYS A 377 -18.46 -15.52 -5.18
N SER A 378 -19.71 -15.03 -5.08
CA SER A 378 -20.57 -14.73 -6.23
C SER A 378 -20.00 -13.68 -7.15
N PHE A 379 -19.52 -12.55 -6.60
CA PHE A 379 -18.82 -11.53 -7.38
C PHE A 379 -17.47 -12.00 -7.93
N SER A 380 -16.80 -12.95 -7.28
CA SER A 380 -15.53 -13.49 -7.79
C SER A 380 -15.72 -14.32 -9.06
N HIS A 381 -16.86 -14.95 -9.24
CA HIS A 381 -17.21 -15.70 -10.47
C HIS A 381 -17.24 -14.78 -11.70
N LEU A 382 -17.85 -13.60 -11.59
CA LEU A 382 -17.86 -12.59 -12.66
C LEU A 382 -16.51 -11.87 -12.77
N LEU A 383 -16.04 -11.27 -11.65
CA LEU A 383 -14.92 -10.34 -11.69
C LEU A 383 -13.55 -11.01 -11.85
N GLY A 384 -13.39 -12.27 -11.43
CA GLY A 384 -12.12 -12.98 -11.56
C GLY A 384 -11.66 -13.12 -13.02
N PRO A 385 -12.44 -13.72 -13.91
CA PRO A 385 -12.15 -13.82 -15.34
C PRO A 385 -12.00 -12.45 -16.00
N VAL A 386 -12.89 -11.49 -15.72
CA VAL A 386 -12.84 -10.13 -16.24
C VAL A 386 -11.54 -9.43 -15.88
N GLU A 387 -11.14 -9.44 -14.59
CA GLU A 387 -9.87 -8.82 -14.13
C GLU A 387 -8.65 -9.50 -14.76
N ASN A 388 -8.70 -10.79 -15.07
CA ASN A 388 -7.64 -11.50 -15.76
C ASN A 388 -7.51 -11.13 -17.24
N ALA A 389 -8.64 -10.93 -17.92
CA ALA A 389 -8.70 -10.53 -19.31
C ALA A 389 -8.50 -9.01 -19.54
N TRP A 390 -8.58 -8.20 -18.46
CA TRP A 390 -8.55 -6.75 -18.52
C TRP A 390 -7.25 -6.21 -19.15
N ARG A 391 -7.40 -5.29 -20.12
CA ARG A 391 -6.27 -4.80 -20.93
C ARG A 391 -5.38 -3.80 -20.18
N GLY A 392 -5.93 -3.00 -19.28
CA GLY A 392 -5.17 -1.99 -18.51
C GLY A 392 -4.65 -0.85 -19.39
N ILE A 393 -5.42 -0.38 -20.35
CA ILE A 393 -5.04 0.73 -21.25
C ILE A 393 -5.04 2.05 -20.48
N ARG A 394 -6.14 2.34 -19.78
CA ARG A 394 -6.29 3.51 -18.91
C ARG A 394 -6.65 3.13 -17.49
N VAL A 395 -7.50 2.11 -17.31
CA VAL A 395 -7.95 1.63 -16.03
C VAL A 395 -7.13 0.42 -15.63
N GLU A 396 -6.34 0.54 -14.57
CA GLU A 396 -5.49 -0.53 -14.06
C GLU A 396 -6.16 -1.17 -12.83
N LEU A 397 -6.59 -2.42 -12.97
CA LEU A 397 -7.26 -3.15 -11.90
C LEU A 397 -6.30 -3.90 -10.97
N ASN A 398 -5.12 -4.24 -11.47
CA ASN A 398 -4.14 -5.02 -10.73
C ASN A 398 -2.72 -4.48 -10.93
N PRO A 399 -2.39 -3.33 -10.32
CA PRO A 399 -1.07 -2.71 -10.47
C PRO A 399 0.09 -3.58 -9.97
N GLY A 400 -0.21 -4.64 -9.21
CA GLY A 400 0.77 -5.61 -8.76
C GLY A 400 1.31 -6.56 -9.84
N LYS A 401 0.63 -6.71 -10.99
CA LYS A 401 1.15 -7.47 -12.15
C LYS A 401 2.30 -6.69 -12.82
N GLY A 402 3.52 -6.91 -12.41
CA GLY A 402 4.72 -6.18 -12.83
C GLY A 402 5.21 -5.16 -11.81
N GLY A 403 4.61 -5.15 -10.64
CA GLY A 403 4.96 -4.32 -9.48
C GLY A 403 4.79 -2.82 -9.72
N ASN A 404 5.17 -2.03 -8.76
CA ASN A 404 5.21 -0.57 -8.86
C ASN A 404 6.12 -0.09 -10.01
N SER A 405 7.12 -0.89 -10.37
CA SER A 405 8.06 -0.60 -11.46
C SER A 405 7.36 -0.46 -12.83
N ALA A 406 6.30 -1.24 -13.09
CA ALA A 406 5.54 -1.13 -14.34
C ALA A 406 4.79 0.21 -14.43
N MET A 407 4.16 0.64 -13.33
CA MET A 407 3.49 1.95 -13.26
C MET A 407 4.47 3.10 -13.40
N VAL A 408 5.59 3.05 -12.69
CA VAL A 408 6.65 4.04 -12.77
C VAL A 408 7.17 4.18 -14.22
N ARG A 409 7.46 3.07 -14.91
CA ARG A 409 7.90 3.10 -16.31
C ARG A 409 6.88 3.75 -17.23
N ARG A 410 5.60 3.44 -17.02
CA ARG A 410 4.51 4.00 -17.82
C ARG A 410 4.43 5.52 -17.66
N ILE A 411 4.44 6.02 -16.42
CA ILE A 411 4.40 7.45 -16.12
C ILE A 411 5.65 8.16 -16.65
N ARG A 412 6.85 7.62 -16.44
CA ARG A 412 8.10 8.21 -16.95
C ARG A 412 8.11 8.35 -18.47
N ARG A 413 7.62 7.35 -19.20
CA ARG A 413 7.48 7.48 -20.67
C ARG A 413 6.58 8.65 -21.08
N LEU A 414 5.50 8.92 -20.35
CA LEU A 414 4.63 10.05 -20.61
C LEU A 414 5.33 11.38 -20.28
N GLN A 415 6.09 11.43 -19.21
CA GLN A 415 6.92 12.60 -18.86
C GLN A 415 8.04 12.88 -19.88
N GLU A 416 8.68 11.82 -20.41
CA GLU A 416 9.72 11.93 -21.45
C GLU A 416 9.16 12.49 -22.76
N GLN A 417 7.88 12.30 -23.04
CA GLN A 417 7.17 12.88 -24.17
C GLN A 417 6.79 14.36 -23.98
N GLY A 418 7.19 14.99 -22.89
CA GLY A 418 6.97 16.40 -22.61
C GLY A 418 5.60 16.75 -22.00
N GLY A 419 4.86 15.75 -21.51
CA GLY A 419 3.55 15.95 -20.91
C GLY A 419 3.55 16.73 -19.58
N VAL A 420 2.49 17.49 -19.33
CA VAL A 420 2.19 18.08 -18.02
C VAL A 420 1.46 17.05 -17.17
N ASN A 421 1.97 16.81 -15.97
CA ASN A 421 1.38 15.86 -15.01
C ASN A 421 0.19 16.51 -14.31
N ILE A 422 -0.93 15.83 -14.26
CA ILE A 422 -2.10 16.17 -13.45
C ILE A 422 -2.39 14.99 -12.55
N MET A 423 -2.34 15.18 -11.23
CA MET A 423 -2.76 14.20 -10.24
C MET A 423 -4.03 14.72 -9.57
N LEU A 424 -5.11 13.95 -9.68
CA LEU A 424 -6.39 14.28 -9.09
C LEU A 424 -6.60 13.43 -7.83
N ASP A 425 -7.01 14.09 -6.75
CA ASP A 425 -7.40 13.44 -5.48
C ASP A 425 -8.84 13.83 -5.16
N TYR A 426 -9.72 12.85 -5.07
CA TYR A 426 -11.12 13.06 -4.69
C TYR A 426 -11.27 13.21 -3.18
N ASP A 427 -12.27 13.95 -2.78
CA ASP A 427 -12.68 14.03 -1.39
C ASP A 427 -13.71 12.92 -1.08
N ASP A 428 -13.30 11.93 -0.28
CA ASP A 428 -14.08 10.73 0.05
C ASP A 428 -14.83 10.12 -1.16
N PHE A 429 -14.05 9.58 -2.10
CA PHE A 429 -14.57 9.12 -3.39
C PHE A 429 -15.66 8.04 -3.26
N ASN A 430 -15.52 7.13 -2.31
CA ASN A 430 -16.53 6.08 -2.08
C ASN A 430 -17.90 6.65 -1.74
N SER A 431 -17.96 7.79 -1.04
CA SER A 431 -19.23 8.42 -0.66
C SER A 431 -19.95 9.07 -1.84
N GLN A 432 -19.24 9.30 -2.96
CA GLN A 432 -19.79 9.96 -4.15
C GLN A 432 -20.63 9.02 -5.04
N HIS A 433 -20.57 7.71 -4.82
CA HIS A 433 -21.26 6.74 -5.67
C HIS A 433 -22.68 6.44 -5.21
N ALA A 434 -23.66 6.68 -6.09
CA ALA A 434 -25.02 6.19 -5.93
C ALA A 434 -25.07 4.66 -6.06
N LEU A 435 -26.03 4.00 -5.43
CA LEU A 435 -26.24 2.55 -5.57
C LEU A 435 -26.60 2.18 -7.01
N ASP A 436 -27.45 2.96 -7.65
CA ASP A 436 -27.86 2.76 -9.05
C ASP A 436 -26.66 2.83 -10.02
N SER A 437 -25.71 3.74 -9.75
CA SER A 437 -24.48 3.84 -10.57
C SER A 437 -23.63 2.60 -10.45
N GLN A 438 -23.53 2.02 -9.23
CA GLN A 438 -22.79 0.78 -8.99
C GLN A 438 -23.46 -0.43 -9.67
N ALA A 439 -24.79 -0.57 -9.52
CA ALA A 439 -25.58 -1.62 -10.15
C ALA A 439 -25.48 -1.54 -11.68
N MET A 440 -25.62 -0.34 -12.24
CA MET A 440 -25.53 -0.10 -13.68
C MET A 440 -24.17 -0.53 -14.26
N VAL A 441 -23.06 -0.32 -13.53
CA VAL A 441 -21.73 -0.80 -14.00
C VAL A 441 -21.72 -2.32 -14.15
N ILE A 442 -22.33 -3.05 -13.21
CA ILE A 442 -22.42 -4.52 -13.28
C ILE A 442 -23.36 -4.95 -14.40
N GLU A 443 -24.51 -4.30 -14.58
CA GLU A 443 -25.43 -4.56 -15.69
C GLU A 443 -24.73 -4.45 -17.05
N GLU A 444 -24.01 -3.34 -17.25
CA GLU A 444 -23.27 -3.08 -18.50
C GLU A 444 -22.12 -4.08 -18.69
N LEU A 445 -21.44 -4.49 -17.62
CA LEU A 445 -20.39 -5.52 -17.68
C LEU A 445 -20.96 -6.87 -18.07
N VAL A 446 -22.06 -7.29 -17.44
CA VAL A 446 -22.75 -8.54 -17.73
C VAL A 446 -23.17 -8.59 -19.22
N GLN A 447 -23.77 -7.52 -19.73
CA GLN A 447 -24.15 -7.41 -21.12
C GLN A 447 -22.94 -7.41 -22.07
N HIS A 448 -21.86 -6.70 -21.71
CA HIS A 448 -20.66 -6.58 -22.53
C HIS A 448 -19.93 -7.91 -22.71
N CYS A 449 -19.82 -8.71 -21.64
CA CYS A 449 -19.10 -10.00 -21.63
C CYS A 449 -19.98 -11.20 -21.98
N GLY A 450 -21.29 -11.03 -22.21
CA GLY A 450 -22.21 -12.14 -22.43
C GLY A 450 -22.30 -13.09 -21.22
N TYR A 451 -22.18 -12.55 -19.99
CA TYR A 451 -22.25 -13.33 -18.75
C TYR A 451 -23.68 -13.84 -18.51
N ASP A 452 -23.83 -14.90 -17.69
CA ASP A 452 -25.14 -15.44 -17.29
C ASP A 452 -26.08 -14.31 -16.81
N PRO A 453 -27.22 -14.09 -17.50
CA PRO A 453 -28.09 -12.96 -17.19
C PRO A 453 -28.84 -13.10 -15.86
N VAL A 454 -29.09 -14.32 -15.39
CA VAL A 454 -29.81 -14.55 -14.13
C VAL A 454 -28.89 -14.22 -12.94
N LEU A 455 -27.69 -14.78 -12.93
CA LEU A 455 -26.72 -14.50 -11.89
C LEU A 455 -26.23 -13.05 -12.01
N GLY A 456 -26.05 -12.53 -13.22
CA GLY A 456 -25.69 -11.14 -13.50
C GLY A 456 -26.70 -10.13 -12.94
N SER A 457 -27.99 -10.35 -13.17
CA SER A 457 -29.07 -9.52 -12.60
C SER A 457 -29.08 -9.59 -11.08
N LYS A 458 -28.85 -10.77 -10.50
CA LYS A 458 -28.75 -10.93 -9.04
C LYS A 458 -27.56 -10.19 -8.46
N LEU A 459 -26.39 -10.20 -9.14
CA LEU A 459 -25.20 -9.43 -8.75
C LEU A 459 -25.48 -7.93 -8.77
N ALA A 460 -26.05 -7.40 -9.85
CA ALA A 460 -26.39 -5.98 -9.96
C ALA A 460 -27.40 -5.55 -8.88
N THR A 461 -28.49 -6.29 -8.72
CA THR A 461 -29.54 -5.99 -7.74
C THR A 461 -29.01 -6.01 -6.30
N SER A 462 -28.05 -6.89 -5.99
CA SER A 462 -27.45 -6.98 -4.66
C SER A 462 -26.71 -5.70 -4.22
N LEU A 463 -26.36 -4.82 -5.15
CA LEU A 463 -25.75 -3.52 -4.89
C LEU A 463 -26.76 -2.42 -4.56
N LEU A 464 -28.04 -2.60 -4.89
CA LEU A 464 -29.10 -1.61 -4.62
C LEU A 464 -29.50 -1.54 -3.15
N GLY A 465 -29.08 -2.50 -2.34
CA GLY A 465 -29.28 -2.50 -0.90
C GLY A 465 -28.57 -3.65 -0.24
N GLY A 466 -28.10 -3.44 0.96
CA GLY A 466 -27.46 -4.47 1.77
C GLY A 466 -27.58 -4.12 3.23
N PHE A 467 -27.48 -5.10 4.11
CA PHE A 467 -27.60 -4.89 5.55
C PHE A 467 -26.26 -4.54 6.16
N VAL A 468 -26.26 -3.49 6.99
CA VAL A 468 -25.07 -3.01 7.71
C VAL A 468 -25.11 -3.46 9.16
N TYR A 469 -24.02 -4.04 9.65
CA TYR A 469 -23.88 -4.55 11.01
C TYR A 469 -22.71 -3.90 11.73
N VAL A 470 -22.90 -3.60 13.01
CA VAL A 470 -21.86 -3.16 13.93
C VAL A 470 -21.95 -3.99 15.20
N GLY A 471 -20.86 -4.65 15.61
CA GLY A 471 -20.86 -5.51 16.80
C GLY A 471 -21.91 -6.63 16.78
N GLY A 472 -22.25 -7.18 15.60
CA GLY A 472 -23.25 -8.22 15.43
C GLY A 472 -24.70 -7.74 15.40
N LYS A 473 -24.96 -6.43 15.55
CA LYS A 473 -26.30 -5.84 15.50
C LYS A 473 -26.53 -5.14 14.17
N SER A 474 -27.70 -5.33 13.57
CA SER A 474 -28.11 -4.61 12.37
C SER A 474 -28.32 -3.14 12.67
N VAL A 475 -27.74 -2.27 11.85
CA VAL A 475 -27.92 -0.81 11.91
C VAL A 475 -28.98 -0.34 10.91
N GLY A 476 -29.18 -1.07 9.82
CA GLY A 476 -30.13 -0.75 8.76
C GLY A 476 -29.67 -1.23 7.39
N THR A 477 -30.38 -0.77 6.35
CA THR A 477 -30.04 -1.04 4.94
C THR A 477 -29.32 0.13 4.30
N LEU A 478 -28.37 -0.17 3.40
CA LEU A 478 -27.65 0.83 2.63
C LEU A 478 -28.58 1.76 1.84
N LYS A 479 -28.26 3.04 1.83
CA LYS A 479 -28.91 4.09 1.04
C LYS A 479 -28.00 4.70 -0.02
N GLY A 480 -26.70 4.49 0.06
CA GLY A 480 -25.69 4.95 -0.89
C GLY A 480 -24.29 4.55 -0.46
N THR A 481 -23.31 5.14 -1.09
CA THR A 481 -21.88 4.93 -0.88
C THR A 481 -21.39 3.55 -1.31
N LEU A 482 -20.15 3.47 -1.78
CA LEU A 482 -19.49 2.20 -2.10
C LEU A 482 -18.82 1.63 -0.85
N MET A 483 -19.16 0.40 -0.51
CA MET A 483 -18.60 -0.27 0.66
C MET A 483 -17.12 -0.62 0.48
N SER A 484 -16.28 -0.16 1.42
CA SER A 484 -14.82 -0.26 1.34
C SER A 484 -14.26 -1.69 1.35
N GLY A 485 -15.04 -2.67 1.79
CA GLY A 485 -14.67 -4.09 1.84
C GLY A 485 -15.51 -5.00 0.95
N HIS A 486 -16.26 -4.47 -0.03
CA HIS A 486 -16.95 -5.25 -1.04
C HIS A 486 -15.94 -5.85 -2.04
N ARG A 487 -16.23 -7.04 -2.62
CA ARG A 487 -15.33 -7.70 -3.61
C ARG A 487 -15.05 -6.81 -4.83
N GLY A 488 -16.05 -6.09 -5.26
CA GLY A 488 -15.98 -5.21 -6.44
C GLY A 488 -15.47 -3.80 -6.17
N THR A 489 -15.09 -3.42 -4.94
CA THR A 489 -14.75 -2.02 -4.59
C THR A 489 -13.68 -1.43 -5.51
N SER A 490 -12.57 -2.13 -5.73
CA SER A 490 -11.49 -1.64 -6.59
C SER A 490 -11.93 -1.54 -8.05
N PHE A 491 -12.69 -2.51 -8.54
CA PHE A 491 -13.24 -2.52 -9.89
C PHE A 491 -14.21 -1.35 -10.11
N LEU A 492 -15.22 -1.23 -9.26
CA LEU A 492 -16.24 -0.18 -9.36
C LEU A 492 -15.64 1.20 -9.23
N ASN A 493 -14.74 1.43 -8.24
CA ASN A 493 -14.04 2.69 -8.12
C ASN A 493 -13.27 3.05 -9.39
N SER A 494 -12.47 2.12 -9.93
CA SER A 494 -11.61 2.40 -11.09
C SER A 494 -12.42 2.67 -12.35
N VAL A 495 -13.50 1.90 -12.59
CA VAL A 495 -14.37 2.09 -13.76
C VAL A 495 -15.19 3.38 -13.64
N LEU A 496 -15.81 3.64 -12.47
CA LEU A 496 -16.58 4.86 -12.25
C LEU A 496 -15.69 6.10 -12.29
N ASN A 497 -14.46 6.02 -11.78
CA ASN A 497 -13.48 7.10 -11.87
C ASN A 497 -13.25 7.52 -13.34
N ALA A 498 -12.92 6.56 -14.20
CA ALA A 498 -12.72 6.82 -15.63
C ALA A 498 -14.00 7.30 -16.31
N ALA A 499 -15.16 6.71 -15.96
CA ALA A 499 -16.45 7.08 -16.54
C ALA A 499 -16.88 8.49 -16.14
N TYR A 500 -16.73 8.90 -14.89
CA TYR A 500 -17.05 10.26 -14.44
C TYR A 500 -16.22 11.32 -15.19
N LEU A 501 -14.92 11.10 -15.31
CA LEU A 501 -14.07 12.03 -16.06
C LEU A 501 -14.44 12.03 -17.56
N ARG A 502 -14.82 10.90 -18.13
CA ARG A 502 -15.30 10.84 -19.52
C ARG A 502 -16.61 11.62 -19.74
N VAL A 503 -17.49 11.68 -18.74
CA VAL A 503 -18.73 12.49 -18.81
C VAL A 503 -18.44 13.99 -18.81
N TYR A 504 -17.48 14.44 -17.99
CA TYR A 504 -17.25 15.86 -17.76
C TYR A 504 -16.08 16.46 -18.58
N LEU A 505 -15.23 15.60 -19.17
CA LEU A 505 -14.12 16.01 -20.04
C LEU A 505 -14.39 15.55 -21.47
N PRO A 506 -14.93 16.41 -22.38
CA PRO A 506 -15.21 16.04 -23.77
C PRO A 506 -13.97 15.50 -24.52
N GLU A 507 -12.80 16.03 -24.21
CA GLU A 507 -11.51 15.62 -24.77
C GLU A 507 -10.90 14.38 -24.12
N TYR A 508 -11.58 13.73 -23.15
CA TYR A 508 -11.03 12.59 -22.40
C TYR A 508 -10.44 11.48 -23.29
N ALA A 509 -11.06 11.22 -24.44
CA ALA A 509 -10.58 10.20 -25.37
C ALA A 509 -9.15 10.48 -25.90
N THR A 510 -8.77 11.76 -26.00
CA THR A 510 -7.43 12.19 -26.47
C THR A 510 -6.41 12.31 -25.35
N LEU A 511 -6.86 12.42 -24.10
CA LEU A 511 -5.97 12.48 -22.93
C LEU A 511 -5.32 11.13 -22.68
N LYS A 512 -4.10 11.14 -22.21
CA LYS A 512 -3.41 9.95 -21.69
C LYS A 512 -3.62 9.89 -20.19
N SER A 513 -4.41 8.92 -19.70
CA SER A 513 -4.76 8.78 -18.28
C SER A 513 -4.46 7.39 -17.74
N ILE A 514 -4.29 7.31 -16.41
CA ILE A 514 -4.17 6.07 -15.65
C ILE A 514 -5.06 6.21 -14.42
N HIS A 515 -5.92 5.22 -14.18
CA HIS A 515 -6.85 5.15 -13.05
C HIS A 515 -6.61 3.89 -12.23
N VAL A 516 -6.49 4.03 -10.92
CA VAL A 516 -6.40 2.91 -9.96
C VAL A 516 -7.23 3.25 -8.74
N GLY A 517 -8.42 2.68 -8.61
CA GLY A 517 -9.34 3.06 -7.55
C GLY A 517 -9.75 4.53 -7.67
N ASP A 518 -9.47 5.32 -6.64
CA ASP A 518 -9.66 6.77 -6.59
C ASP A 518 -8.46 7.58 -7.13
N ASP A 519 -7.28 6.98 -7.23
CA ASP A 519 -6.08 7.65 -7.74
C ASP A 519 -6.17 7.87 -9.27
N VAL A 520 -5.89 9.09 -9.71
CA VAL A 520 -5.88 9.50 -11.13
C VAL A 520 -4.58 10.20 -11.48
N TYR A 521 -3.96 9.73 -12.56
CA TYR A 521 -2.89 10.44 -13.24
C TYR A 521 -3.30 10.75 -14.67
N ILE A 522 -3.13 11.99 -15.10
CA ILE A 522 -3.34 12.44 -16.48
C ILE A 522 -2.08 13.12 -16.99
N SER A 523 -1.70 12.85 -18.23
CA SER A 523 -0.65 13.57 -18.95
C SER A 523 -1.31 14.45 -20.00
N ALA A 524 -1.26 15.77 -19.80
CA ALA A 524 -1.70 16.76 -20.76
C ALA A 524 -0.56 17.15 -21.71
N SER A 525 -0.87 17.59 -22.92
CA SER A 525 0.11 18.00 -23.93
C SER A 525 0.81 19.33 -23.62
N GLY A 526 0.21 20.14 -22.75
CA GLY A 526 0.73 21.44 -22.33
C GLY A 526 -0.07 22.03 -21.18
N MET A 527 0.38 23.16 -20.66
CA MET A 527 -0.26 23.84 -19.52
C MET A 527 -1.68 24.32 -19.86
N ASP A 528 -1.92 24.74 -21.10
CA ASP A 528 -3.26 25.16 -21.54
C ASP A 528 -4.26 24.02 -21.43
N GLN A 529 -3.92 22.84 -21.96
CA GLN A 529 -4.79 21.65 -21.85
C GLN A 529 -4.95 21.23 -20.38
N ALA A 530 -3.90 21.33 -19.59
CA ALA A 530 -3.99 21.03 -18.16
C ALA A 530 -4.94 22.01 -17.43
N ALA A 531 -4.90 23.29 -17.77
CA ALA A 531 -5.79 24.29 -17.21
C ALA A 531 -7.25 24.04 -17.62
N ASP A 532 -7.49 23.69 -18.88
CA ASP A 532 -8.84 23.36 -19.38
C ASP A 532 -9.42 22.13 -18.66
N VAL A 533 -8.60 21.08 -18.45
CA VAL A 533 -9.00 19.89 -17.66
C VAL A 533 -9.38 20.29 -16.23
N MET A 534 -8.54 21.07 -15.55
CA MET A 534 -8.80 21.47 -14.17
C MET A 534 -9.99 22.43 -14.04
N GLU A 535 -10.21 23.33 -14.98
CA GLU A 535 -11.38 24.20 -15.01
C GLU A 535 -12.68 23.37 -15.16
N ARG A 536 -12.73 22.44 -16.12
CA ARG A 536 -13.90 21.54 -16.32
C ARG A 536 -14.15 20.65 -15.09
N VAL A 537 -13.10 20.08 -14.50
CA VAL A 537 -13.23 19.31 -13.27
C VAL A 537 -13.81 20.19 -12.16
N SER A 538 -13.40 21.45 -12.08
CA SER A 538 -13.89 22.38 -11.06
C SER A 538 -15.35 22.80 -11.22
N LEU A 539 -15.86 22.74 -12.45
CA LEU A 539 -17.26 23.06 -12.80
C LEU A 539 -18.15 21.81 -12.73
N SER A 540 -17.56 20.63 -12.62
CA SER A 540 -18.31 19.38 -12.45
C SER A 540 -18.84 19.22 -11.03
N PRO A 541 -19.85 18.37 -10.80
CA PRO A 541 -20.33 18.05 -9.45
C PRO A 541 -19.36 17.15 -8.66
N LEU A 542 -18.27 16.69 -9.27
CA LEU A 542 -17.27 15.82 -8.62
C LEU A 542 -16.55 16.58 -7.49
N ARG A 543 -16.56 15.99 -6.30
CA ARG A 543 -15.88 16.60 -5.15
C ARG A 543 -14.40 16.24 -5.18
N MET A 544 -13.59 17.25 -5.52
CA MET A 544 -12.12 17.16 -5.47
C MET A 544 -11.58 17.77 -4.19
N ASN A 545 -10.53 17.19 -3.65
CA ASN A 545 -9.83 17.77 -2.50
C ASN A 545 -8.98 18.97 -2.94
N PRO A 546 -9.30 20.21 -2.53
CA PRO A 546 -8.68 21.41 -3.09
C PRO A 546 -7.19 21.57 -2.75
N VAL A 547 -6.70 20.92 -1.71
CA VAL A 547 -5.30 21.07 -1.23
C VAL A 547 -4.40 19.91 -1.64
N LYS A 548 -4.95 18.82 -2.21
CA LYS A 548 -4.18 17.65 -2.60
C LYS A 548 -3.98 17.51 -4.10
N GLN A 549 -4.53 18.42 -4.90
CA GLN A 549 -4.26 18.44 -6.33
C GLN A 549 -2.81 18.82 -6.59
N SER A 550 -2.19 18.21 -7.59
CA SER A 550 -0.83 18.57 -8.01
C SER A 550 -0.74 18.57 -9.53
N VAL A 551 -0.35 19.72 -10.08
CA VAL A 551 -0.26 19.93 -11.53
C VAL A 551 1.06 20.58 -11.89
N GLY A 552 1.76 20.06 -12.90
CA GLY A 552 2.98 20.66 -13.41
C GLY A 552 3.90 19.69 -14.16
N ILE A 553 5.08 20.20 -14.51
CA ILE A 553 6.04 19.47 -15.37
C ILE A 553 7.12 18.71 -14.60
N TYR A 554 7.24 18.93 -13.30
CA TYR A 554 8.38 18.43 -12.51
C TYR A 554 8.14 17.04 -11.96
N THR A 555 6.95 16.79 -11.40
CA THR A 555 6.68 15.60 -10.61
C THR A 555 5.30 15.03 -10.92
N ALA A 556 5.21 13.72 -11.00
CA ALA A 556 3.97 12.95 -10.83
C ALA A 556 4.01 12.25 -9.48
N GLU A 557 2.86 12.17 -8.81
CA GLU A 557 2.67 11.24 -7.71
C GLU A 557 1.61 10.22 -8.07
N PHE A 558 1.93 8.95 -7.94
CA PHE A 558 0.97 7.88 -8.19
C PHE A 558 1.28 6.67 -7.30
N LEU A 559 0.25 6.11 -6.68
CA LEU A 559 0.37 4.98 -5.75
C LEU A 559 1.46 5.21 -4.68
N ARG A 560 1.53 6.42 -4.14
CA ARG A 560 2.49 6.85 -3.10
C ARG A 560 3.96 6.79 -3.54
N MET A 561 4.20 6.86 -4.83
CA MET A 561 5.53 7.04 -5.42
C MET A 561 5.62 8.43 -6.04
N ALA A 562 6.64 9.19 -5.68
CA ALA A 562 6.95 10.47 -6.30
C ALA A 562 7.91 10.23 -7.48
N ILE A 563 7.49 10.60 -8.68
CA ILE A 563 8.14 10.24 -9.95
C ILE A 563 8.51 11.53 -10.68
N SER A 564 9.81 11.76 -10.89
CA SER A 564 10.32 12.76 -11.79
C SER A 564 10.99 12.10 -13.00
N ARG A 565 11.41 12.92 -13.98
CA ARG A 565 12.14 12.42 -15.16
C ARG A 565 13.41 11.65 -14.78
N SER A 566 14.10 12.07 -13.71
CA SER A 566 15.39 11.49 -13.30
C SER A 566 15.29 10.52 -12.12
N MET A 567 14.36 10.74 -11.20
CA MET A 567 14.32 10.07 -9.90
C MET A 567 12.92 9.53 -9.57
N VAL A 568 12.91 8.47 -8.75
CA VAL A 568 11.68 7.89 -8.20
C VAL A 568 11.89 7.66 -6.71
N TRP A 569 10.99 8.19 -5.89
CA TRP A 569 11.07 8.10 -4.45
C TRP A 569 9.77 7.55 -3.85
N GLY A 570 9.90 6.60 -2.93
CA GLY A 570 8.85 6.26 -1.97
C GLY A 570 9.11 7.00 -0.65
N TYR A 571 8.06 7.29 0.12
CA TYR A 571 8.18 8.05 1.37
C TYR A 571 8.82 7.23 2.48
N MET A 572 9.90 7.75 3.08
CA MET A 572 10.68 7.05 4.10
C MET A 572 9.87 6.81 5.38
N ALA A 573 9.11 7.80 5.85
CA ALA A 573 8.31 7.67 7.08
C ALA A 573 7.33 6.49 7.02
N ARG A 574 6.79 6.15 5.85
CA ARG A 574 5.96 4.95 5.66
C ARG A 574 6.75 3.65 5.78
N ALA A 575 7.97 3.61 5.26
CA ALA A 575 8.84 2.45 5.40
C ALA A 575 9.23 2.24 6.85
N VAL A 576 9.59 3.31 7.56
CA VAL A 576 9.87 3.28 9.01
C VAL A 576 8.67 2.75 9.78
N ALA A 577 7.48 3.33 9.57
CA ALA A 577 6.25 2.90 10.23
C ALA A 577 5.93 1.42 9.99
N SER A 578 6.09 0.94 8.76
CA SER A 578 5.86 -0.48 8.41
C SER A 578 6.90 -1.42 9.01
N THR A 579 8.12 -0.94 9.18
CA THR A 579 9.21 -1.70 9.84
C THR A 579 8.97 -1.82 11.33
N VAL A 580 8.65 -0.71 11.99
CA VAL A 580 8.43 -0.68 13.44
C VAL A 580 7.16 -1.42 13.82
N SER A 581 6.04 -1.17 13.12
CA SER A 581 4.78 -1.85 13.40
C SER A 581 4.19 -2.46 12.13
N GLY A 582 4.07 -3.78 12.11
CA GLY A 582 3.64 -4.57 10.97
C GLY A 582 2.20 -4.33 10.50
N ASN A 583 1.62 -5.30 9.82
CA ASN A 583 0.28 -5.19 9.23
C ASN A 583 -0.81 -4.96 10.31
N TRP A 584 -1.84 -4.19 9.96
CA TRP A 584 -3.01 -3.93 10.81
C TRP A 584 -3.95 -5.13 10.96
N LEU A 585 -3.75 -6.20 10.18
CA LEU A 585 -4.55 -7.43 10.23
C LEU A 585 -4.05 -8.36 11.34
N GLY A 586 -4.86 -8.59 12.34
CA GLY A 586 -4.65 -9.59 13.39
C GLY A 586 -4.04 -9.03 14.68
N GLU A 587 -4.40 -9.67 15.77
CA GLU A 587 -4.05 -9.30 17.14
C GLU A 587 -3.03 -10.27 17.77
N TYR A 588 -2.48 -11.21 16.99
CA TYR A 588 -1.56 -12.24 17.43
C TYR A 588 -0.15 -12.04 16.89
N LYS A 589 0.80 -12.61 17.58
CA LYS A 589 2.21 -12.55 17.19
C LYS A 589 2.49 -13.42 15.97
N MET A 590 3.36 -12.95 15.08
CA MET A 590 3.86 -13.76 13.97
C MET A 590 4.84 -14.83 14.46
N GLY A 591 4.84 -16.00 13.81
CA GLY A 591 5.92 -16.96 13.97
C GLY A 591 7.26 -16.38 13.46
N PRO A 592 8.40 -16.95 13.92
CA PRO A 592 9.71 -16.38 13.64
C PRO A 592 10.10 -16.36 12.16
N LEU A 593 9.64 -17.31 11.34
CA LEU A 593 9.91 -17.32 9.90
C LEU A 593 9.11 -16.23 9.17
N ALA A 594 7.83 -16.06 9.52
CA ALA A 594 7.00 -15.02 8.96
C ALA A 594 7.52 -13.62 9.36
N ALA A 595 7.97 -13.47 10.61
CA ALA A 595 8.61 -12.26 11.09
C ALA A 595 9.91 -11.95 10.33
N LEU A 596 10.78 -12.97 10.14
CA LEU A 596 12.02 -12.82 9.36
C LEU A 596 11.75 -12.36 7.92
N LYS A 597 10.81 -13.02 7.22
CA LYS A 597 10.43 -12.63 5.85
C LYS A 597 9.91 -11.19 5.79
N THR A 598 9.11 -10.79 6.77
CA THR A 598 8.60 -9.41 6.87
C THR A 598 9.75 -8.43 7.11
N MET A 599 10.70 -8.75 7.98
CA MET A 599 11.84 -7.89 8.29
C MET A 599 12.82 -7.78 7.11
N ILE A 600 13.02 -8.82 6.32
CA ILE A 600 13.82 -8.75 5.07
C ILE A 600 13.16 -7.74 4.11
N GLN A 601 11.85 -7.86 3.88
CA GLN A 601 11.12 -6.92 3.03
C GLN A 601 11.22 -5.48 3.53
N ASN A 602 11.07 -5.27 4.83
CA ASN A 602 11.16 -3.95 5.45
C ASN A 602 12.58 -3.38 5.35
N ALA A 603 13.61 -4.18 5.61
CA ALA A 603 15.01 -3.78 5.52
C ALA A 603 15.37 -3.28 4.09
N TRP A 604 14.94 -4.02 3.06
CA TRP A 604 15.17 -3.60 1.67
C TRP A 604 14.40 -2.32 1.32
N THR A 605 13.17 -2.19 1.82
CA THR A 605 12.37 -0.97 1.60
C THR A 605 13.00 0.24 2.29
N LEU A 606 13.50 0.06 3.52
CA LEU A 606 14.19 1.12 4.25
C LEU A 606 15.48 1.54 3.55
N ALA A 607 16.34 0.59 3.17
CA ALA A 607 17.57 0.87 2.45
C ALA A 607 17.30 1.65 1.16
N ASN A 608 16.26 1.25 0.43
CA ASN A 608 15.86 1.90 -0.81
C ASN A 608 15.38 3.35 -0.59
N ARG A 609 14.56 3.59 0.44
CA ARG A 609 13.95 4.91 0.71
C ARG A 609 14.83 5.85 1.52
N SER A 610 15.77 5.34 2.31
CA SER A 610 16.77 6.15 3.02
C SER A 610 17.96 6.56 2.13
N GLY A 611 18.10 5.90 0.98
CA GLY A 611 19.24 6.10 0.08
C GLY A 611 20.55 5.54 0.61
N GLY A 612 20.50 4.58 1.55
CA GLY A 612 21.69 3.94 2.11
C GLY A 612 21.38 2.69 2.91
N GLU A 613 22.37 1.82 3.09
CA GLU A 613 22.22 0.53 3.76
C GLU A 613 22.41 0.57 5.29
N LEU A 614 23.01 1.63 5.83
CA LEU A 614 23.29 1.74 7.26
C LEU A 614 22.06 1.61 8.16
N VAL A 615 20.89 2.04 7.68
CA VAL A 615 19.63 1.91 8.41
C VAL A 615 19.26 0.45 8.68
N VAL A 616 19.73 -0.48 7.85
CA VAL A 616 19.46 -1.91 7.96
C VAL A 616 20.14 -2.50 9.18
N ASP A 617 21.32 -1.99 9.53
CA ASP A 617 22.07 -2.46 10.71
C ASP A 617 21.30 -2.20 12.00
N CYS A 618 20.45 -1.16 12.06
CA CYS A 618 19.61 -0.85 13.21
C CYS A 618 18.46 -1.86 13.46
N LEU A 619 18.29 -2.87 12.61
CA LEU A 619 17.26 -3.90 12.73
C LEU A 619 17.80 -5.24 13.23
N VAL A 620 19.11 -5.39 13.31
CA VAL A 620 19.77 -6.70 13.54
C VAL A 620 19.38 -7.27 14.91
N SER A 621 19.39 -6.46 15.96
CA SER A 621 19.02 -6.92 17.32
C SER A 621 17.58 -7.42 17.41
N ALA A 622 16.64 -6.73 16.75
CA ALA A 622 15.24 -7.14 16.71
C ALA A 622 15.07 -8.51 16.02
N VAL A 623 15.77 -8.72 14.90
CA VAL A 623 15.68 -9.98 14.15
C VAL A 623 16.39 -11.11 14.91
N VAL A 624 17.52 -10.85 15.56
CA VAL A 624 18.18 -11.83 16.45
C VAL A 624 17.25 -12.28 17.57
N ARG A 625 16.53 -11.35 18.22
CA ARG A 625 15.55 -11.69 19.27
C ARG A 625 14.48 -12.66 18.78
N VAL A 626 13.96 -12.44 17.57
CA VAL A 626 12.84 -13.24 17.04
C VAL A 626 13.33 -14.57 16.47
N THR A 627 14.50 -14.60 15.85
CA THR A 627 14.98 -15.76 15.09
C THR A 627 15.96 -16.63 15.85
N GLN A 628 16.62 -16.09 16.85
CA GLN A 628 17.74 -16.71 17.59
C GLN A 628 18.93 -17.09 16.67
N LEU A 629 18.98 -16.54 15.45
CA LEU A 629 20.11 -16.77 14.54
C LEU A 629 21.32 -15.91 14.94
N PRO A 630 22.55 -16.34 14.59
CA PRO A 630 23.75 -15.55 14.86
C PRO A 630 23.69 -14.17 14.22
N ARG A 631 24.12 -13.14 14.99
CA ARG A 631 24.07 -11.72 14.56
C ARG A 631 24.67 -11.48 13.17
N LYS A 632 25.81 -12.10 12.85
CA LYS A 632 26.46 -12.01 11.54
C LYS A 632 25.56 -12.54 10.43
N THR A 633 24.94 -13.69 10.64
CA THR A 633 24.01 -14.30 9.67
C THR A 633 22.78 -13.41 9.44
N VAL A 634 22.21 -12.85 10.51
CA VAL A 634 21.07 -11.92 10.43
C VAL A 634 21.46 -10.66 9.64
N SER A 635 22.62 -10.06 9.91
CA SER A 635 23.08 -8.89 9.16
C SER A 635 23.20 -9.22 7.65
N GLU A 636 23.84 -10.35 7.31
CA GLU A 636 23.98 -10.77 5.91
C GLU A 636 22.63 -11.03 5.22
N ILE A 637 21.66 -11.61 5.93
CA ILE A 637 20.29 -11.83 5.43
C ILE A 637 19.61 -10.49 5.14
N LEU A 638 19.62 -9.57 6.10
CA LEU A 638 18.95 -8.29 5.97
C LEU A 638 19.56 -7.42 4.87
N HIS A 639 20.88 -7.49 4.68
CA HIS A 639 21.58 -6.85 3.56
C HIS A 639 21.36 -7.57 2.21
N GLY A 640 20.63 -8.67 2.19
CA GLY A 640 20.34 -9.43 0.97
C GLY A 640 21.54 -10.18 0.39
N ARG A 641 22.56 -10.50 1.21
CA ARG A 641 23.76 -11.26 0.80
C ARG A 641 23.57 -12.78 0.87
N VAL A 642 22.48 -13.20 1.52
CA VAL A 642 22.12 -14.60 1.72
C VAL A 642 20.68 -14.81 1.28
N SER A 643 20.44 -15.83 0.47
CA SER A 643 19.10 -16.27 0.10
C SER A 643 18.47 -17.08 1.24
N VAL A 644 17.28 -16.70 1.66
CA VAL A 644 16.48 -17.42 2.66
C VAL A 644 15.32 -18.09 1.95
N ASN A 645 15.24 -19.42 2.01
CA ASN A 645 14.18 -20.23 1.41
C ASN A 645 13.93 -19.81 -0.06
N ASP A 646 14.99 -19.76 -0.86
CA ASP A 646 15.01 -19.31 -2.27
C ASP A 646 14.55 -17.85 -2.51
N GLY A 647 14.64 -17.01 -1.51
CA GLY A 647 14.41 -15.58 -1.67
C GLY A 647 15.49 -14.91 -2.55
N PRO A 648 15.21 -13.71 -3.06
CA PRO A 648 16.15 -12.95 -3.86
C PRO A 648 17.37 -12.51 -3.04
N VAL A 649 18.48 -12.28 -3.74
CA VAL A 649 19.68 -11.65 -3.19
C VAL A 649 20.06 -10.42 -3.98
N ARG A 650 20.81 -9.52 -3.35
CA ARG A 650 21.42 -8.38 -4.01
C ARG A 650 22.92 -8.33 -3.79
N GLY A 651 23.63 -7.82 -4.77
CA GLY A 651 25.08 -7.71 -4.75
C GLY A 651 25.69 -7.93 -6.13
N ARG A 652 26.99 -8.29 -6.15
CA ARG A 652 27.74 -8.53 -7.39
C ARG A 652 28.34 -9.92 -7.46
N ASN A 653 28.02 -10.79 -6.51
CA ASN A 653 28.56 -12.14 -6.46
C ASN A 653 27.53 -13.15 -6.96
N VAL A 654 27.88 -13.88 -8.01
CA VAL A 654 27.04 -14.95 -8.55
C VAL A 654 27.08 -16.24 -7.72
N ASN A 655 28.08 -16.42 -6.85
CA ASN A 655 28.11 -17.51 -5.88
C ASN A 655 27.34 -17.11 -4.63
N VAL A 656 26.12 -17.59 -4.53
CA VAL A 656 25.16 -17.17 -3.52
C VAL A 656 25.02 -18.22 -2.43
N ARG A 657 25.22 -17.80 -1.19
CA ARG A 657 24.91 -18.64 -0.03
C ARG A 657 23.40 -18.69 0.16
N CYS A 658 22.85 -19.91 0.20
CA CYS A 658 21.44 -20.18 0.41
C CYS A 658 21.26 -20.89 1.75
N ILE A 659 20.28 -20.44 2.53
CA ILE A 659 19.87 -21.11 3.79
C ILE A 659 18.40 -21.49 3.71
N TRP A 660 18.09 -22.68 4.20
CA TRP A 660 16.73 -23.17 4.37
C TRP A 660 16.38 -23.24 5.83
N LEU A 661 15.33 -22.54 6.19
CA LEU A 661 14.82 -22.44 7.55
C LEU A 661 13.40 -23.00 7.61
N ASN A 662 13.10 -23.71 8.70
CA ASN A 662 11.75 -24.15 9.04
C ASN A 662 11.44 -23.78 10.50
N GLU A 663 10.17 -23.73 10.85
CA GLU A 663 9.71 -23.42 12.21
C GLU A 663 9.64 -24.70 13.04
N LYS A 664 10.09 -24.61 14.30
CA LYS A 664 9.93 -25.65 15.31
C LYS A 664 8.89 -25.19 16.33
N GLY A 665 7.85 -25.96 16.52
CA GLY A 665 6.78 -25.70 17.48
C GLY A 665 6.41 -26.95 18.26
N LEU A 666 5.72 -26.77 19.38
CA LEU A 666 5.20 -27.89 20.21
C LEU A 666 4.14 -28.69 19.45
N LEU A 667 3.29 -27.97 18.69
CA LEU A 667 2.29 -28.52 17.79
C LEU A 667 2.41 -27.81 16.44
N THR A 668 2.64 -28.56 15.37
CA THR A 668 2.68 -27.94 14.02
C THR A 668 1.29 -27.44 13.65
N ARG A 669 1.21 -26.43 12.80
CA ARG A 669 -0.07 -25.95 12.26
C ARG A 669 -0.82 -27.08 11.55
N HIS A 670 -0.08 -27.98 10.94
CA HIS A 670 -0.65 -29.16 10.29
C HIS A 670 -1.33 -30.10 11.29
N GLU A 671 -0.70 -30.43 12.40
CA GLU A 671 -1.30 -31.28 13.46
C GLU A 671 -2.49 -30.58 14.11
N ALA A 672 -2.40 -29.29 14.39
CA ALA A 672 -3.52 -28.51 14.90
C ALA A 672 -4.70 -28.47 13.92
N GLY A 673 -4.43 -28.30 12.62
CA GLY A 673 -5.47 -28.32 11.60
C GLY A 673 -6.20 -29.67 11.51
N ARG A 674 -5.49 -30.79 11.65
CA ARG A 674 -6.10 -32.15 11.69
C ARG A 674 -7.06 -32.33 12.84
N LEU A 675 -6.81 -31.69 13.98
CA LEU A 675 -7.68 -31.77 15.15
C LEU A 675 -8.96 -30.93 15.01
N VAL A 676 -8.92 -29.90 14.16
CA VAL A 676 -9.95 -28.84 14.12
C VAL A 676 -10.82 -28.95 12.87
N TYR A 677 -10.24 -29.24 11.71
CA TYR A 677 -10.92 -29.19 10.41
C TYR A 677 -11.01 -30.58 9.76
N LYS A 678 -12.21 -30.92 9.30
CA LYS A 678 -12.49 -32.21 8.63
C LYS A 678 -11.68 -32.36 7.33
N SER A 679 -11.74 -31.38 6.45
CA SER A 679 -11.06 -31.41 5.16
C SER A 679 -9.54 -31.16 5.26
N TYR A 680 -9.06 -30.62 6.36
CA TYR A 680 -7.62 -30.48 6.60
C TYR A 680 -6.90 -31.83 6.68
N ALA A 681 -7.58 -32.88 7.14
CA ALA A 681 -7.01 -34.21 7.26
C ALA A 681 -7.03 -35.01 5.94
N THR A 682 -7.84 -34.62 4.95
CA THR A 682 -8.00 -35.32 3.67
C THR A 682 -6.97 -34.82 2.66
N LYS A 683 -6.01 -35.69 2.30
CA LYS A 683 -4.99 -35.40 1.28
C LYS A 683 -5.56 -35.30 -0.14
N ASP A 684 -6.74 -35.87 -0.37
CA ASP A 684 -7.31 -36.06 -1.70
C ASP A 684 -8.08 -34.84 -2.20
N TYR A 685 -8.61 -34.02 -1.27
CA TYR A 685 -9.41 -32.85 -1.60
C TYR A 685 -8.74 -31.92 -2.63
N LEU A 686 -7.47 -31.58 -2.44
CA LEU A 686 -6.76 -30.67 -3.34
C LEU A 686 -6.31 -31.33 -4.64
N SER A 687 -6.02 -32.64 -4.60
CA SER A 687 -5.70 -33.39 -5.81
C SER A 687 -6.90 -33.56 -6.73
N GLU A 688 -8.11 -33.62 -6.18
CA GLU A 688 -9.34 -33.72 -6.96
C GLU A 688 -9.69 -32.41 -7.68
N HIS A 689 -9.31 -31.26 -7.11
CA HIS A 689 -9.70 -29.94 -7.62
C HIS A 689 -8.57 -29.15 -8.28
N CYS A 690 -7.38 -29.74 -8.49
CA CYS A 690 -6.29 -29.08 -9.17
C CYS A 690 -6.27 -29.44 -10.68
N ALA A 691 -5.64 -28.56 -11.47
CA ALA A 691 -5.43 -28.86 -12.89
C ALA A 691 -4.49 -30.08 -13.08
N ASP A 692 -4.63 -30.81 -14.18
CA ASP A 692 -3.80 -32.00 -14.45
C ASP A 692 -2.31 -31.72 -14.45
N VAL A 693 -1.90 -30.57 -14.96
CA VAL A 693 -0.50 -30.13 -14.94
C VAL A 693 -0.01 -29.87 -13.49
N GLU A 694 -0.88 -29.37 -12.61
CA GLU A 694 -0.56 -29.18 -11.20
C GLU A 694 -0.44 -30.53 -10.49
N ARG A 695 -1.36 -31.46 -10.79
CA ARG A 695 -1.32 -32.84 -10.29
C ARG A 695 -0.02 -33.55 -10.72
N LYS A 696 0.37 -33.38 -11.99
CA LYS A 696 1.65 -33.90 -12.50
C LYS A 696 2.84 -33.28 -11.74
N GLY A 697 2.85 -31.96 -11.51
CA GLY A 697 3.90 -31.28 -10.75
C GLY A 697 3.98 -31.73 -9.29
N MET A 698 2.83 -31.96 -8.63
CA MET A 698 2.79 -32.54 -7.28
C MET A 698 3.39 -33.95 -7.24
N ALA A 699 3.10 -34.77 -8.23
CA ALA A 699 3.67 -36.10 -8.33
C ALA A 699 5.22 -36.09 -8.49
N LEU A 700 5.77 -35.10 -9.19
CA LEU A 700 7.22 -34.93 -9.32
C LEU A 700 7.92 -34.53 -8.02
N LEU A 701 7.24 -33.81 -7.14
CA LEU A 701 7.81 -33.30 -5.88
C LEU A 701 7.48 -34.12 -4.63
N GLY A 702 6.51 -35.03 -4.70
CA GLY A 702 6.08 -35.82 -3.54
C GLY A 702 5.28 -35.02 -2.50
N HIS A 703 5.10 -35.58 -1.32
CA HIS A 703 4.07 -35.18 -0.34
C HIS A 703 4.17 -33.79 0.31
N GLY A 704 5.30 -33.08 0.22
CA GLY A 704 5.51 -31.82 0.96
C GLY A 704 4.63 -30.65 0.48
N VAL A 705 4.11 -30.72 -0.72
CA VAL A 705 3.37 -29.63 -1.37
C VAL A 705 1.92 -29.57 -0.92
N MET A 706 1.28 -30.72 -0.75
CA MET A 706 -0.10 -30.83 -0.25
C MET A 706 -0.25 -30.18 1.12
N GLN A 707 0.70 -30.44 2.01
CA GLN A 707 0.74 -29.82 3.33
C GLN A 707 0.83 -28.30 3.26
N ALA A 708 1.73 -27.77 2.42
CA ALA A 708 1.91 -26.30 2.27
C ALA A 708 0.64 -25.61 1.78
N MET A 709 -0.15 -26.28 0.94
CA MET A 709 -1.41 -25.71 0.43
C MET A 709 -2.52 -25.72 1.46
N VAL A 710 -2.67 -26.82 2.19
CA VAL A 710 -3.64 -26.92 3.28
C VAL A 710 -3.30 -25.88 4.33
N GLU A 711 -2.02 -25.73 4.67
CA GLU A 711 -1.58 -24.67 5.57
C GLU A 711 -1.88 -23.25 5.04
N ALA A 712 -1.79 -23.02 3.74
CA ALA A 712 -2.13 -21.74 3.13
C ALA A 712 -3.64 -21.40 3.29
N SER A 713 -4.51 -22.40 3.29
CA SER A 713 -5.95 -22.21 3.48
C SER A 713 -6.34 -22.03 4.94
N TYR A 714 -5.83 -22.85 5.83
CA TYR A 714 -6.25 -22.91 7.23
C TYR A 714 -5.28 -22.25 8.22
N GLY A 715 -4.00 -22.14 7.86
CA GLY A 715 -2.93 -21.78 8.78
C GLY A 715 -3.15 -20.47 9.52
N ARG A 716 -3.82 -19.51 8.91
CA ARG A 716 -4.14 -18.23 9.53
C ARG A 716 -5.23 -18.38 10.60
N THR A 717 -6.32 -19.05 10.28
CA THR A 717 -7.40 -19.31 11.24
C THR A 717 -6.91 -20.12 12.42
N ILE A 718 -6.11 -21.14 12.16
CA ILE A 718 -5.51 -21.99 13.21
C ILE A 718 -4.57 -21.19 14.09
N ALA A 719 -3.69 -20.37 13.50
CA ALA A 719 -2.72 -19.57 14.25
C ALA A 719 -3.39 -18.52 15.16
N GLU A 720 -4.58 -18.02 14.78
CA GLU A 720 -5.34 -17.09 15.61
C GLU A 720 -6.01 -17.74 16.82
N GLN A 721 -6.23 -19.02 16.78
CA GLN A 721 -7.02 -19.73 17.81
C GLN A 721 -6.18 -20.60 18.72
N LEU A 722 -4.97 -20.95 18.29
CA LEU A 722 -4.05 -21.72 19.10
C LEU A 722 -3.53 -20.90 20.29
N PRO A 723 -3.40 -21.51 21.47
CA PRO A 723 -2.66 -20.91 22.57
C PRO A 723 -1.27 -20.45 22.12
N ILE A 724 -0.75 -19.39 22.72
CA ILE A 724 0.57 -18.84 22.38
C ILE A 724 1.68 -19.88 22.48
N GLU A 725 1.53 -20.82 23.42
CA GLU A 725 2.48 -21.93 23.66
C GLU A 725 2.56 -22.89 22.47
N THR A 726 1.54 -22.97 21.62
CA THR A 726 1.52 -23.84 20.43
C THR A 726 2.03 -23.16 19.15
N VAL A 727 2.32 -21.84 19.21
CA VAL A 727 2.89 -21.12 18.07
C VAL A 727 4.37 -21.49 17.94
N PRO A 728 4.89 -21.72 16.73
CA PRO A 728 6.31 -21.94 16.51
C PRO A 728 7.17 -20.85 17.18
N SER A 729 8.09 -21.23 18.03
CA SER A 729 8.91 -20.30 18.79
C SER A 729 10.36 -20.24 18.35
N GLU A 730 10.81 -21.21 17.55
CA GLU A 730 12.20 -21.34 17.09
C GLU A 730 12.30 -21.59 15.59
N LEU A 731 13.40 -21.11 14.99
CA LEU A 731 13.79 -21.47 13.64
C LEU A 731 14.81 -22.62 13.68
N LYS A 732 14.58 -23.61 12.85
CA LYS A 732 15.52 -24.71 12.61
C LYS A 732 16.18 -24.51 11.25
N LEU A 733 17.52 -24.48 11.23
CA LEU A 733 18.29 -24.55 10.00
C LEU A 733 18.23 -25.98 9.46
N LEU A 734 17.60 -26.15 8.29
CA LEU A 734 17.50 -27.44 7.62
C LEU A 734 18.70 -27.73 6.74
N ASN A 735 19.11 -26.73 5.97
CA ASN A 735 20.18 -26.87 4.97
C ASN A 735 20.88 -25.54 4.73
N MET A 736 22.16 -25.61 4.39
CA MET A 736 22.97 -24.48 3.94
C MET A 736 23.88 -24.95 2.81
N HIS A 737 23.81 -24.28 1.67
CA HIS A 737 24.61 -24.59 0.50
C HIS A 737 24.92 -23.32 -0.31
N THR A 738 25.82 -23.42 -1.28
CA THR A 738 26.11 -22.37 -2.23
C THR A 738 25.57 -22.76 -3.60
N ARG A 739 24.84 -21.79 -4.23
CA ARG A 739 24.36 -21.94 -5.60
C ARG A 739 25.03 -20.90 -6.49
N HIS A 740 25.14 -21.24 -7.79
CA HIS A 740 25.57 -20.31 -8.81
C HIS A 740 24.35 -19.65 -9.45
N ALA A 741 24.28 -18.32 -9.41
CA ALA A 741 23.23 -17.55 -10.09
C ALA A 741 23.49 -17.51 -11.59
N ILE A 742 22.43 -17.41 -12.41
CA ILE A 742 22.53 -17.33 -13.88
C ILE A 742 23.34 -16.09 -14.30
N GLY A 743 23.25 -14.99 -13.57
CA GLY A 743 24.00 -13.78 -13.85
C GLY A 743 23.70 -12.66 -12.87
N ILE A 744 24.26 -11.50 -13.20
CA ILE A 744 24.06 -10.25 -12.45
C ILE A 744 23.23 -9.32 -13.33
N GLU A 745 22.18 -8.74 -12.76
CA GLU A 745 21.33 -7.77 -13.42
C GLU A 745 21.33 -6.44 -12.67
N THR A 746 21.54 -5.33 -13.39
CA THR A 746 21.44 -4.00 -12.78
C THR A 746 19.97 -3.60 -12.57
N VAL A 747 19.70 -2.75 -11.57
CA VAL A 747 18.36 -2.18 -11.32
C VAL A 747 17.81 -1.50 -12.57
N THR A 748 18.65 -0.75 -13.30
CA THR A 748 18.24 -0.08 -14.55
C THR A 748 17.82 -1.07 -15.63
N SER A 749 18.58 -2.14 -15.83
CA SER A 749 18.24 -3.20 -16.78
C SER A 749 16.93 -3.91 -16.35
N ALA A 750 16.82 -4.26 -15.09
CA ALA A 750 15.63 -4.88 -14.54
C ALA A 750 14.37 -4.00 -14.72
N LEU A 751 14.47 -2.70 -14.45
CA LEU A 751 13.36 -1.74 -14.62
C LEU A 751 13.01 -1.50 -16.10
N ALA A 752 13.97 -1.61 -17.03
CA ALA A 752 13.73 -1.45 -18.47
C ALA A 752 13.05 -2.67 -19.10
N ARG A 753 13.11 -3.83 -18.45
CA ARG A 753 12.61 -5.10 -18.98
C ARG A 753 11.08 -5.16 -18.93
N ARG A 754 10.44 -5.62 -20.02
CA ARG A 754 9.02 -5.97 -19.99
C ARG A 754 8.85 -7.32 -19.32
N PRO A 755 7.93 -7.46 -18.36
CA PRO A 755 7.62 -8.76 -17.76
C PRO A 755 7.03 -9.69 -18.84
N VAL A 756 7.56 -10.91 -18.92
CA VAL A 756 7.03 -11.98 -19.75
C VAL A 756 6.40 -13.00 -18.83
N LYS A 757 5.14 -13.33 -19.06
CA LYS A 757 4.44 -14.40 -18.33
C LYS A 757 4.86 -15.75 -18.88
N GLY A 758 5.21 -16.68 -18.00
CA GLY A 758 5.41 -18.08 -18.39
C GLY A 758 4.12 -18.87 -18.36
N VAL A 759 4.08 -19.95 -19.12
CA VAL A 759 2.87 -20.80 -19.25
C VAL A 759 2.46 -21.49 -17.94
N LEU A 760 3.43 -21.81 -17.07
CA LEU A 760 3.15 -22.42 -15.76
C LEU A 760 2.76 -21.36 -14.71
N SER A 761 2.97 -20.08 -14.98
CA SER A 761 2.62 -18.99 -14.03
C SER A 761 1.12 -18.79 -13.84
N ALA A 762 0.28 -19.37 -14.69
CA ALA A 762 -1.17 -19.38 -14.56
C ALA A 762 -1.67 -20.39 -13.51
N TYR A 763 -0.82 -21.29 -13.03
CA TYR A 763 -1.18 -22.39 -12.13
C TYR A 763 -0.69 -22.13 -10.71
N PRO A 764 -1.59 -21.81 -9.76
CA PRO A 764 -1.20 -21.40 -8.41
C PRO A 764 -0.36 -22.42 -7.65
N LEU A 765 -0.66 -23.73 -7.80
CA LEU A 765 0.13 -24.80 -7.19
C LEU A 765 1.55 -24.84 -7.71
N LEU A 766 1.72 -24.78 -9.02
CA LEU A 766 3.03 -24.78 -9.63
C LEU A 766 3.83 -23.55 -9.22
N GLN A 767 3.18 -22.42 -8.98
CA GLN A 767 3.81 -21.22 -8.42
C GLN A 767 4.38 -21.48 -7.02
N LEU A 768 3.64 -22.16 -6.16
CA LEU A 768 4.11 -22.52 -4.81
C LEU A 768 5.27 -23.53 -4.86
N MET A 769 5.24 -24.44 -5.83
CA MET A 769 6.24 -25.50 -6.01
C MET A 769 7.48 -25.08 -6.79
N ARG A 770 7.44 -23.91 -7.43
CA ARG A 770 8.45 -23.45 -8.39
C ARG A 770 9.89 -23.73 -7.94
N ASN A 771 10.16 -23.52 -6.66
CA ASN A 771 11.49 -23.66 -6.07
C ASN A 771 11.91 -25.10 -5.80
N GLY A 772 10.98 -26.03 -5.75
CA GLY A 772 11.24 -27.46 -5.62
C GLY A 772 11.51 -28.17 -6.94
N LEU A 773 10.95 -27.63 -8.05
CA LEU A 773 11.07 -28.21 -9.39
C LEU A 773 12.47 -28.01 -9.97
N GLY A 774 13.11 -29.11 -10.42
CA GLY A 774 14.36 -29.07 -11.12
C GLY A 774 14.20 -28.74 -12.61
N HIS A 775 15.32 -28.57 -13.31
CA HIS A 775 15.31 -28.32 -14.77
C HIS A 775 14.61 -29.44 -15.54
N ARG A 776 14.84 -30.69 -15.15
CA ARG A 776 14.21 -31.87 -15.74
C ARG A 776 12.68 -31.86 -15.53
N ASP A 777 12.23 -31.49 -14.32
CA ASP A 777 10.80 -31.47 -13.98
C ASP A 777 10.07 -30.39 -14.81
N VAL A 778 10.71 -29.24 -15.01
CA VAL A 778 10.16 -28.17 -15.86
C VAL A 778 10.03 -28.62 -17.31
N LEU A 779 11.04 -29.28 -17.85
CA LEU A 779 10.97 -29.84 -19.21
C LEU A 779 9.83 -30.88 -19.34
N GLU A 780 9.66 -31.73 -18.32
CA GLU A 780 8.60 -32.72 -18.27
C GLU A 780 7.21 -32.07 -18.21
N LEU A 781 7.02 -31.01 -17.43
CA LEU A 781 5.78 -30.25 -17.36
C LEU A 781 5.45 -29.52 -18.67
N LEU A 782 6.45 -28.89 -19.30
CA LEU A 782 6.28 -28.26 -20.61
C LEU A 782 5.90 -29.28 -21.68
N ALA A 783 6.57 -30.43 -21.70
CA ALA A 783 6.26 -31.53 -22.60
C ALA A 783 4.81 -32.06 -22.38
N TYR A 784 4.41 -32.22 -21.11
CA TYR A 784 3.05 -32.61 -20.75
C TYR A 784 2.00 -31.63 -21.28
N MET A 785 2.27 -30.33 -21.23
CA MET A 785 1.42 -29.27 -21.77
C MET A 785 1.56 -29.09 -23.28
N ARG A 786 2.40 -29.88 -23.97
CA ARG A 786 2.73 -29.75 -25.39
C ARG A 786 3.27 -28.36 -25.77
N VAL A 787 3.99 -27.73 -24.85
CA VAL A 787 4.61 -26.42 -25.07
C VAL A 787 6.10 -26.62 -25.40
N PRO A 788 6.59 -26.08 -26.53
CA PRO A 788 8.02 -26.14 -26.83
C PRO A 788 8.85 -25.45 -25.74
N ALA A 789 9.90 -26.13 -25.26
CA ALA A 789 10.73 -25.60 -24.17
C ALA A 789 11.54 -24.34 -24.56
N GLY A 790 11.71 -24.10 -25.86
CA GLY A 790 12.49 -22.96 -26.35
C GLY A 790 14.00 -23.05 -26.01
N ARG A 791 14.71 -21.94 -26.19
CA ARG A 791 16.14 -21.86 -25.79
C ARG A 791 16.32 -21.74 -24.26
N ASP A 792 15.31 -21.23 -23.57
CA ASP A 792 15.29 -21.07 -22.12
C ASP A 792 13.99 -21.68 -21.57
N PRO A 793 14.01 -22.95 -21.13
CA PRO A 793 12.83 -23.62 -20.58
C PRO A 793 12.23 -22.91 -19.35
N TRP A 794 13.07 -22.26 -18.54
CA TRP A 794 12.63 -21.52 -17.37
C TRP A 794 11.87 -20.27 -17.72
N LEU A 795 12.35 -19.53 -18.74
CA LEU A 795 11.64 -18.36 -19.25
C LEU A 795 10.30 -18.77 -19.86
N THR A 796 10.26 -19.88 -20.59
CA THR A 796 9.01 -20.43 -21.16
C THR A 796 8.05 -20.82 -20.06
N ALA A 797 8.51 -21.49 -19.03
CA ALA A 797 7.69 -21.99 -17.92
C ALA A 797 7.18 -20.88 -17.00
N TRP A 798 8.08 -20.01 -16.54
CA TRP A 798 7.82 -19.07 -15.46
C TRP A 798 7.87 -17.60 -15.88
N GLY A 799 8.32 -17.32 -17.08
CA GLY A 799 8.50 -15.94 -17.52
C GLY A 799 9.74 -15.28 -16.92
N SER A 800 9.76 -13.96 -16.97
CA SER A 800 10.90 -13.17 -16.48
C SER A 800 11.13 -13.26 -14.97
N GLU A 801 10.18 -13.77 -14.21
CA GLU A 801 10.27 -13.95 -12.76
C GLU A 801 11.23 -15.08 -12.32
N ALA A 802 11.64 -15.96 -13.25
CA ALA A 802 12.32 -17.21 -12.92
C ALA A 802 13.82 -17.23 -13.19
N ARG A 803 14.43 -16.10 -13.49
CA ARG A 803 15.81 -16.12 -14.04
C ARG A 803 16.93 -16.43 -13.06
N GLY A 804 16.66 -16.48 -11.75
CA GLY A 804 17.72 -16.81 -10.79
C GLY A 804 18.93 -15.90 -10.89
N VAL A 805 18.72 -14.58 -10.97
CA VAL A 805 19.76 -13.58 -11.09
C VAL A 805 20.01 -12.86 -9.78
N VAL A 806 21.24 -12.40 -9.59
CA VAL A 806 21.61 -11.48 -8.53
C VAL A 806 21.31 -10.05 -9.00
N VAL A 807 20.62 -9.25 -8.21
CA VAL A 807 20.32 -7.85 -8.51
C VAL A 807 21.44 -6.95 -7.98
N ASP A 808 22.16 -6.28 -8.89
CA ASP A 808 23.15 -5.26 -8.53
C ASP A 808 22.44 -3.91 -8.33
N GLY A 809 22.26 -3.55 -7.08
CA GLY A 809 21.58 -2.33 -6.64
C GLY A 809 20.43 -2.59 -5.68
N CYS A 810 19.67 -1.53 -5.39
CA CYS A 810 18.58 -1.56 -4.41
C CYS A 810 17.22 -1.51 -5.11
N LEU A 811 16.42 -2.57 -4.95
CA LEU A 811 15.02 -2.66 -5.38
C LEU A 811 14.12 -2.94 -4.18
N PRO A 812 12.83 -2.55 -4.23
CA PRO A 812 11.84 -3.09 -3.31
C PRO A 812 11.87 -4.63 -3.34
N TYR A 813 11.71 -5.28 -2.19
CA TYR A 813 11.81 -6.74 -2.09
C TYR A 813 10.80 -7.45 -3.00
N SER A 814 9.58 -6.92 -3.12
CA SER A 814 8.56 -7.44 -4.04
C SER A 814 9.01 -7.41 -5.50
N ASP A 815 9.67 -6.32 -5.92
CA ASP A 815 10.18 -6.18 -7.29
C ASP A 815 11.40 -7.08 -7.51
N ALA A 816 12.25 -7.25 -6.50
CA ALA A 816 13.35 -8.20 -6.52
C ALA A 816 12.85 -9.65 -6.60
N CYS A 817 11.79 -10.01 -5.86
CA CYS A 817 11.14 -11.32 -5.97
C CYS A 817 10.58 -11.55 -7.39
N TYR A 818 10.02 -10.51 -8.00
CA TYR A 818 9.49 -10.59 -9.35
C TYR A 818 10.58 -10.79 -10.42
N LEU A 819 11.71 -10.11 -10.26
CA LEU A 819 12.80 -10.10 -11.26
C LEU A 819 13.83 -11.22 -11.04
N GLY A 820 14.12 -11.52 -9.79
CA GLY A 820 15.20 -12.40 -9.37
C GLY A 820 14.80 -13.82 -8.99
N GLY A 821 13.58 -14.17 -9.20
CA GLY A 821 12.78 -15.26 -8.68
C GLY A 821 13.46 -16.56 -8.26
N ARG A 822 14.49 -17.04 -8.90
CA ARG A 822 15.13 -18.30 -8.54
C ARG A 822 16.63 -18.27 -8.75
N MET A 823 17.34 -18.80 -7.82
CA MET A 823 18.79 -19.06 -7.92
C MET A 823 19.07 -20.52 -8.05
#